data_d33da121c2129e56856baeda9fa26bfc
#
_entry.id   d33da121c2129e56856baeda9fa26bfc
#
_cell.length_a   1.000
_cell.length_b   1.000
_cell.length_c   1.000
_cell.angle_alpha   90.00
_cell.angle_beta   90.00
_cell.angle_gamma   90.00
#
_symmetry.space_group_name_H-M   'P 1'
#
loop_
_entity.id
_entity.type
_entity.pdbx_description
1 polymer ?
#
loop_
_entity_poly.entity_id
_entity_poly.type
_entity_poly.pdbx_seq_one_letter_code
_entity_poly.pdbx_strand_id
1 'polypeptide(L)'
;MNPSVLQTPIDYLKGVGPSRADLLRSELGIHTYQDLVNFFPNRYLDKTQYYKINQLQRNSSEVQIMGKIVNIKTVEQKRGKRLVAKFMDDTGSLELVWFRGHKWIRENLKLNTPYVIFGKPKYYNGFSMPHPEMELLTEHEKNLRTVMQPIYPSTEKLSNKGVTNRVIMKMMQQLFIETKVRFYDTLSSEILEELKLISKSEAVFNIHFPKSQELLSKAQYRLKFEELFYIQLQLITKKLIRKQKIKGFPFTEVGEHFNDFYKNHLPFDLTNAQKRVIKEIRNDIGSSAQMNRLLQGDVGSGKTIVGLMTMLLAIDNGFQACLMAPTAILANQHYMGILELTQELNINVKLLMGSSTTKQRREIHKELEEGTLHILIGTHAVLEDKVKFKNLGLAIIDEQHRFGVAQRSKLWHKNTYPPHILVMTATPIPRTLAMSLYGDLDISVIDELPPGRKAIKTVHRYDSNRLKVFKFIADEINKGRQIYIVYPLIQESEAMDYKDLMDGYESIARSFPMPDYQISIVHGQMKPKDKDYEMERFVKGETQIMVATTVIEVGVNVPNASVMIIESAERFGLSQLHQLRGRVGRGAEQSFCILMTSFKLSADSKTRLETMVRTNDGFDIAEVDLKLRGPGDIMGTQQSGVLNLKIADIVRDNDILKTARYYAMKILGDDPSLASEKNKVILYTYQQLAKHKNIWNYIS
;
A
#
# COMPACT_ATOMS: atom_id res chain seq x y z
N MET A 1 27.80 -26.89 -7.51
CA MET A 1 28.65 -25.72 -7.30
C MET A 1 28.99 -25.60 -5.85
N ASN A 2 30.21 -25.22 -5.52
CA ASN A 2 30.54 -24.95 -4.13
C ASN A 2 29.88 -23.61 -3.73
N PRO A 3 28.87 -23.59 -2.85
CA PRO A 3 28.24 -22.34 -2.37
C PRO A 3 29.27 -21.38 -1.77
N SER A 4 30.46 -21.88 -1.46
CA SER A 4 31.56 -21.11 -0.88
C SER A 4 32.08 -19.98 -1.78
N VAL A 5 32.08 -20.11 -3.11
CA VAL A 5 32.63 -19.07 -4.00
C VAL A 5 31.79 -17.78 -3.98
N LEU A 6 30.46 -17.88 -3.95
CA LEU A 6 29.60 -16.70 -3.90
C LEU A 6 29.56 -16.04 -2.51
N GLN A 7 29.99 -16.75 -1.47
CA GLN A 7 30.13 -16.21 -0.12
C GLN A 7 31.50 -15.52 0.10
N THR A 8 32.37 -15.48 -0.94
CA THR A 8 33.64 -14.77 -0.87
C THR A 8 33.40 -13.29 -0.61
N PRO A 9 34.11 -12.67 0.36
CA PRO A 9 34.01 -11.25 0.63
C PRO A 9 34.37 -10.40 -0.59
N ILE A 10 33.70 -9.27 -0.76
CA ILE A 10 33.85 -8.40 -1.93
C ILE A 10 35.26 -7.83 -2.10
N ASP A 11 36.06 -7.79 -1.03
CA ASP A 11 37.46 -7.34 -1.04
C ASP A 11 38.38 -8.15 -1.97
N TYR A 12 38.04 -9.43 -2.16
CA TYR A 12 38.85 -10.33 -2.98
C TYR A 12 38.62 -10.17 -4.47
N LEU A 13 37.59 -9.37 -4.87
CA LEU A 13 37.33 -9.13 -6.28
C LEU A 13 38.41 -8.21 -6.88
N LYS A 14 39.03 -8.64 -7.96
CA LYS A 14 40.06 -7.86 -8.64
C LYS A 14 39.50 -6.47 -9.03
N GLY A 15 40.20 -5.42 -8.57
CA GLY A 15 39.78 -4.03 -8.77
C GLY A 15 38.91 -3.44 -7.65
N VAL A 16 38.62 -4.22 -6.59
CA VAL A 16 37.97 -3.76 -5.37
C VAL A 16 39.00 -3.75 -4.24
N GLY A 17 39.62 -2.62 -4.03
CA GLY A 17 40.53 -2.46 -2.84
C GLY A 17 39.71 -2.16 -1.57
N PRO A 18 40.37 -2.19 -0.37
CA PRO A 18 39.67 -2.05 0.92
C PRO A 18 38.78 -0.80 1.01
N SER A 19 39.24 0.34 0.54
CA SER A 19 38.43 1.59 0.56
C SER A 19 37.17 1.53 -0.29
N ARG A 20 37.19 0.82 -1.43
CA ARG A 20 35.98 0.59 -2.25
C ARG A 20 35.07 -0.44 -1.61
N ALA A 21 35.62 -1.49 -1.02
CA ALA A 21 34.85 -2.50 -0.31
C ALA A 21 34.07 -1.86 0.86
N ASP A 22 34.68 -1.00 1.64
CA ASP A 22 34.01 -0.29 2.73
C ASP A 22 32.89 0.62 2.24
N LEU A 23 33.07 1.28 1.09
CA LEU A 23 32.02 2.09 0.47
C LEU A 23 30.87 1.22 -0.05
N LEU A 24 31.16 0.07 -0.68
CA LEU A 24 30.14 -0.86 -1.15
C LEU A 24 29.32 -1.43 0.00
N ARG A 25 29.98 -1.75 1.14
CA ARG A 25 29.30 -2.23 2.35
C ARG A 25 28.41 -1.16 2.98
N SER A 26 28.97 0.03 3.20
CA SER A 26 28.28 1.09 3.94
C SER A 26 27.14 1.75 3.15
N GLU A 27 27.29 1.88 1.82
CA GLU A 27 26.33 2.62 0.99
C GLU A 27 25.35 1.70 0.26
N LEU A 28 25.75 0.48 -0.10
CA LEU A 28 24.95 -0.45 -0.90
C LEU A 28 24.65 -1.78 -0.20
N GLY A 29 25.20 -2.03 0.98
CA GLY A 29 25.05 -3.31 1.69
C GLY A 29 25.68 -4.51 0.97
N ILE A 30 26.68 -4.27 0.09
CA ILE A 30 27.34 -5.32 -0.67
C ILE A 30 28.55 -5.83 0.12
N HIS A 31 28.45 -7.02 0.70
CA HIS A 31 29.48 -7.65 1.52
C HIS A 31 30.18 -8.80 0.77
N THR A 32 29.47 -9.52 -0.07
CA THR A 32 29.91 -10.74 -0.74
C THR A 32 29.71 -10.68 -2.25
N TYR A 33 30.29 -11.63 -2.97
CA TYR A 33 30.03 -11.82 -4.40
C TYR A 33 28.55 -12.06 -4.69
N GLN A 34 27.85 -12.79 -3.81
CA GLN A 34 26.41 -13.01 -3.92
C GLN A 34 25.62 -11.70 -3.85
N ASP A 35 26.02 -10.79 -2.97
CA ASP A 35 25.34 -9.49 -2.87
C ASP A 35 25.55 -8.66 -4.13
N LEU A 36 26.76 -8.69 -4.70
CA LEU A 36 27.04 -8.00 -5.97
C LEU A 36 26.25 -8.59 -7.13
N VAL A 37 26.17 -9.92 -7.28
CA VAL A 37 25.34 -10.58 -8.30
C VAL A 37 23.86 -10.22 -8.16
N ASN A 38 23.36 -10.08 -6.94
CA ASN A 38 21.98 -9.71 -6.65
C ASN A 38 21.74 -8.18 -6.62
N PHE A 39 22.74 -7.37 -6.94
CA PHE A 39 22.61 -5.94 -7.09
C PHE A 39 22.15 -5.60 -8.50
N PHE A 40 20.83 -5.60 -8.68
CA PHE A 40 20.21 -5.46 -9.99
C PHE A 40 20.18 -4.00 -10.49
N PRO A 41 20.29 -3.78 -11.81
CA PRO A 41 20.10 -2.46 -12.41
C PRO A 41 18.66 -1.98 -12.20
N ASN A 42 18.50 -0.68 -11.95
CA ASN A 42 17.18 -0.07 -11.82
C ASN A 42 16.58 0.38 -13.17
N ARG A 43 17.40 0.57 -14.18
CA ARG A 43 17.00 0.91 -15.56
C ARG A 43 18.07 0.51 -16.57
N TYR A 44 17.68 0.55 -17.85
CA TYR A 44 18.57 0.25 -18.97
C TYR A 44 18.52 1.39 -19.99
N LEU A 45 19.68 1.69 -20.56
CA LEU A 45 19.83 2.66 -21.64
C LEU A 45 19.97 1.90 -22.96
N ASP A 46 19.06 2.20 -23.88
CA ASP A 46 19.18 1.69 -25.26
C ASP A 46 20.19 2.54 -26.02
N LYS A 47 21.38 1.96 -26.29
CA LYS A 47 22.44 2.61 -27.06
C LYS A 47 22.31 2.42 -28.57
N THR A 48 21.22 1.83 -29.04
CA THR A 48 20.98 1.67 -30.49
C THR A 48 20.23 2.84 -31.09
N GLN A 49 19.54 3.65 -30.26
CA GLN A 49 18.77 4.78 -30.73
C GLN A 49 19.58 6.09 -30.70
N TYR A 50 19.79 6.67 -31.87
CA TYR A 50 20.40 7.98 -32.01
C TYR A 50 19.32 9.00 -32.36
N TYR A 51 19.33 10.10 -31.62
CA TYR A 51 18.45 11.24 -31.86
C TYR A 51 19.20 12.35 -32.63
N LYS A 52 18.48 13.06 -33.45
CA LYS A 52 18.99 14.29 -34.05
C LYS A 52 18.66 15.50 -33.16
N ILE A 53 19.47 16.56 -33.23
CA ILE A 53 19.27 17.74 -32.38
C ILE A 53 17.91 18.39 -32.63
N ASN A 54 17.40 18.38 -33.87
CA ASN A 54 16.07 18.90 -34.19
C ASN A 54 14.90 18.07 -33.65
N GLN A 55 15.14 16.83 -33.23
CA GLN A 55 14.13 15.95 -32.59
C GLN A 55 14.01 16.16 -31.08
N LEU A 56 14.89 16.99 -30.50
CA LEU A 56 14.88 17.22 -29.05
C LEU A 56 13.63 18.01 -28.65
N GLN A 57 12.97 17.55 -27.59
CA GLN A 57 11.84 18.21 -26.96
C GLN A 57 12.22 18.74 -25.57
N ARG A 58 11.51 19.77 -25.07
CA ARG A 58 11.78 20.37 -23.75
C ARG A 58 11.73 19.36 -22.59
N ASN A 59 10.97 18.29 -22.74
CA ASN A 59 10.80 17.22 -21.77
C ASN A 59 11.49 15.91 -22.18
N SER A 60 12.49 15.97 -23.10
CA SER A 60 13.23 14.78 -23.50
C SER A 60 13.88 14.11 -22.29
N SER A 61 13.78 12.79 -22.24
CA SER A 61 14.58 11.94 -21.36
C SER A 61 16.05 12.00 -21.74
N GLU A 62 16.89 11.17 -21.16
CA GLU A 62 18.28 11.03 -21.62
C GLU A 62 18.31 10.52 -23.06
N VAL A 63 19.11 11.18 -23.90
CA VAL A 63 19.22 10.92 -25.34
C VAL A 63 20.66 10.70 -25.74
N GLN A 64 20.85 9.93 -26.80
CA GLN A 64 22.14 9.72 -27.46
C GLN A 64 22.16 10.46 -28.80
N ILE A 65 23.19 11.28 -29.01
CA ILE A 65 23.32 12.11 -30.20
C ILE A 65 24.71 11.92 -30.80
N MET A 66 24.80 11.78 -32.11
CA MET A 66 26.05 11.75 -32.86
C MET A 66 26.30 13.11 -33.51
N GLY A 67 27.51 13.61 -33.36
CA GLY A 67 27.89 14.92 -33.95
C GLY A 67 29.35 15.27 -33.69
N LYS A 68 29.71 16.53 -33.90
CA LYS A 68 31.08 17.05 -33.80
C LYS A 68 31.15 18.24 -32.85
N ILE A 69 32.26 18.39 -32.11
CA ILE A 69 32.55 19.61 -31.37
C ILE A 69 33.19 20.62 -32.33
N VAL A 70 32.54 21.77 -32.49
CA VAL A 70 33.01 22.82 -33.42
C VAL A 70 33.69 24.00 -32.70
N ASN A 71 33.40 24.19 -31.42
CA ASN A 71 34.00 25.27 -30.63
C ASN A 71 34.06 24.88 -29.14
N ILE A 72 35.10 25.34 -28.45
CA ILE A 72 35.26 25.14 -27.00
C ILE A 72 35.65 26.47 -26.36
N LYS A 73 34.86 26.96 -25.41
CA LYS A 73 35.12 28.19 -24.66
C LYS A 73 35.00 28.00 -23.18
N THR A 74 35.80 28.70 -22.40
CA THR A 74 35.66 28.81 -20.95
C THR A 74 34.92 30.09 -20.62
N VAL A 75 33.80 29.98 -19.91
CA VAL A 75 32.95 31.11 -19.52
C VAL A 75 33.13 31.37 -18.05
N GLU A 76 33.52 32.58 -17.68
CA GLU A 76 33.65 33.04 -16.29
C GLU A 76 32.29 33.48 -15.77
N GLN A 77 31.95 33.10 -14.54
CA GLN A 77 30.72 33.47 -13.84
C GLN A 77 31.06 34.05 -12.47
N LYS A 78 30.11 34.79 -11.85
CA LYS A 78 30.31 35.38 -10.49
C LYS A 78 30.73 34.36 -9.41
N ARG A 79 30.49 33.06 -9.61
CA ARG A 79 30.86 31.98 -8.68
C ARG A 79 31.59 30.81 -9.37
N GLY A 80 32.59 31.10 -10.21
CA GLY A 80 33.44 30.06 -10.79
C GLY A 80 33.52 30.07 -12.32
N LYS A 81 34.21 29.09 -12.92
CA LYS A 81 34.42 28.94 -14.36
C LYS A 81 33.63 27.69 -14.83
N ARG A 82 33.00 27.78 -16.01
CA ARG A 82 32.41 26.63 -16.68
C ARG A 82 33.01 26.43 -18.06
N LEU A 83 33.22 25.20 -18.46
CA LEU A 83 33.60 24.84 -19.82
C LEU A 83 32.33 24.64 -20.64
N VAL A 84 32.28 25.25 -21.82
CA VAL A 84 31.17 25.14 -22.77
C VAL A 84 31.74 24.73 -24.10
N ALA A 85 31.21 23.65 -24.69
CA ALA A 85 31.54 23.23 -26.03
C ALA A 85 30.29 23.28 -26.93
N LYS A 86 30.41 23.85 -28.12
CA LYS A 86 29.35 23.81 -29.12
C LYS A 86 29.44 22.52 -29.90
N PHE A 87 28.37 21.69 -29.76
CA PHE A 87 28.24 20.42 -30.42
C PHE A 87 27.21 20.54 -31.56
N MET A 88 27.50 19.99 -32.72
CA MET A 88 26.65 20.08 -33.89
C MET A 88 26.49 18.72 -34.58
N ASP A 89 25.30 18.49 -35.09
CA ASP A 89 24.99 17.49 -36.10
C ASP A 89 24.56 18.15 -37.40
N ASP A 90 24.03 17.38 -38.35
CA ASP A 90 23.49 17.89 -39.63
C ASP A 90 22.18 18.66 -39.50
N THR A 91 21.54 18.66 -38.32
CA THR A 91 20.21 19.24 -38.09
C THR A 91 20.21 20.46 -37.17
N GLY A 92 21.26 20.64 -36.38
CA GLY A 92 21.30 21.77 -35.44
C GLY A 92 22.54 21.78 -34.54
N SER A 93 22.48 22.60 -33.47
CA SER A 93 23.53 22.68 -32.48
C SER A 93 23.00 22.75 -31.07
N LEU A 94 23.74 22.21 -30.11
CA LEU A 94 23.48 22.30 -28.66
C LEU A 94 24.76 22.60 -27.89
N GLU A 95 24.64 23.12 -26.66
CA GLU A 95 25.77 23.39 -25.79
C GLU A 95 26.04 22.25 -24.84
N LEU A 96 27.27 21.73 -24.80
CA LEU A 96 27.73 20.81 -23.77
C LEU A 96 28.37 21.64 -22.65
N VAL A 97 27.97 21.41 -21.39
CA VAL A 97 28.37 22.27 -20.27
C VAL A 97 28.98 21.46 -19.13
N TRP A 98 30.17 21.85 -18.68
CA TRP A 98 30.81 21.24 -17.49
C TRP A 98 31.11 22.31 -16.45
N PHE A 99 30.68 22.05 -15.22
CA PHE A 99 30.89 22.91 -14.06
C PHE A 99 32.11 22.49 -13.23
N ARG A 100 32.64 21.28 -13.44
CA ARG A 100 33.82 20.70 -12.73
C ARG A 100 34.72 20.01 -13.75
N GLY A 101 36.01 19.90 -13.42
CA GLY A 101 36.99 19.15 -14.23
C GLY A 101 37.46 19.86 -15.51
N HIS A 102 37.31 21.18 -15.63
CA HIS A 102 37.48 21.97 -16.87
C HIS A 102 38.82 21.75 -17.58
N LYS A 103 39.96 21.69 -16.83
CA LYS A 103 41.31 21.54 -17.42
C LYS A 103 41.45 20.19 -18.10
N TRP A 104 41.20 19.13 -17.36
CA TRP A 104 41.31 17.75 -17.87
C TRP A 104 40.34 17.47 -19.05
N ILE A 105 39.11 17.95 -18.97
CA ILE A 105 38.12 17.78 -20.06
C ILE A 105 38.58 18.52 -21.30
N ARG A 106 39.01 19.77 -21.18
CA ARG A 106 39.51 20.59 -22.29
C ARG A 106 40.69 19.96 -23.02
N GLU A 107 41.64 19.36 -22.29
CA GLU A 107 42.80 18.68 -22.86
C GLU A 107 42.44 17.42 -23.66
N ASN A 108 41.36 16.74 -23.31
CA ASN A 108 40.92 15.50 -23.94
C ASN A 108 39.90 15.72 -25.08
N LEU A 109 39.30 16.90 -25.21
CA LEU A 109 38.34 17.20 -26.27
C LEU A 109 39.06 17.55 -27.59
N LYS A 110 38.69 16.84 -28.67
CA LYS A 110 39.22 17.09 -30.03
C LYS A 110 38.17 17.79 -30.88
N LEU A 111 38.56 18.88 -31.48
CA LEU A 111 37.70 19.66 -32.42
C LEU A 111 37.51 18.86 -33.70
N ASN A 112 36.36 19.04 -34.35
CA ASN A 112 35.96 18.46 -35.63
C ASN A 112 36.05 16.93 -35.71
N THR A 113 36.15 16.26 -34.59
CA THR A 113 36.14 14.79 -34.48
C THR A 113 34.74 14.30 -34.16
N PRO A 114 34.26 13.20 -34.77
CA PRO A 114 32.96 12.63 -34.45
C PRO A 114 32.92 12.06 -33.03
N TYR A 115 31.94 12.48 -32.24
CA TYR A 115 31.62 11.97 -30.92
C TYR A 115 30.20 11.45 -30.87
N VAL A 116 29.98 10.49 -30.02
CA VAL A 116 28.66 10.11 -29.51
C VAL A 116 28.56 10.67 -28.11
N ILE A 117 27.54 11.51 -27.87
CA ILE A 117 27.23 12.08 -26.58
C ILE A 117 25.97 11.47 -26.02
N PHE A 118 25.95 11.28 -24.71
CA PHE A 118 24.78 10.78 -23.98
C PHE A 118 24.50 11.65 -22.74
N GLY A 119 23.23 12.04 -22.55
CA GLY A 119 22.81 12.81 -21.38
C GLY A 119 21.40 13.36 -21.50
N LYS A 120 20.97 14.06 -20.47
CA LYS A 120 19.64 14.70 -20.42
C LYS A 120 19.72 16.13 -20.95
N PRO A 121 19.08 16.45 -22.08
CA PRO A 121 19.03 17.81 -22.58
C PRO A 121 18.19 18.70 -21.65
N LYS A 122 18.64 19.93 -21.45
CA LYS A 122 17.93 21.01 -20.77
C LYS A 122 17.69 22.13 -21.76
N TYR A 123 16.53 22.78 -21.68
CA TYR A 123 16.19 23.92 -22.51
C TYR A 123 16.19 25.20 -21.69
N TYR A 124 17.11 26.11 -21.99
CA TYR A 124 17.15 27.48 -21.47
C TYR A 124 17.82 28.37 -22.53
N ASN A 125 17.06 29.18 -23.27
CA ASN A 125 17.51 29.94 -24.46
C ASN A 125 18.29 29.11 -25.50
N GLY A 126 17.90 27.82 -25.61
CA GLY A 126 18.57 26.83 -26.46
C GLY A 126 18.76 25.52 -25.72
N PHE A 127 19.01 24.41 -26.47
CA PHE A 127 19.31 23.15 -25.85
C PHE A 127 20.74 23.12 -25.33
N SER A 128 20.91 22.62 -24.11
CA SER A 128 22.19 22.37 -23.47
C SER A 128 22.19 20.99 -22.80
N MET A 129 23.34 20.34 -22.72
CA MET A 129 23.50 19.07 -22.04
C MET A 129 24.60 19.20 -20.98
N PRO A 130 24.23 19.25 -19.67
CA PRO A 130 25.19 19.33 -18.58
C PRO A 130 25.89 17.99 -18.35
N HIS A 131 27.21 18.01 -18.20
CA HIS A 131 28.04 16.84 -17.91
C HIS A 131 27.71 15.59 -18.76
N PRO A 132 27.68 15.70 -20.12
CA PRO A 132 27.39 14.54 -20.95
C PRO A 132 28.46 13.45 -20.80
N GLU A 133 28.06 12.20 -20.90
CA GLU A 133 28.99 11.11 -21.23
C GLU A 133 29.39 11.25 -22.71
N MET A 134 30.67 11.07 -23.01
CA MET A 134 31.17 11.26 -24.37
C MET A 134 32.14 10.15 -24.72
N GLU A 135 32.02 9.63 -25.93
CA GLU A 135 32.96 8.67 -26.52
C GLU A 135 33.26 9.08 -27.96
N LEU A 136 34.50 8.83 -28.43
CA LEU A 136 34.82 8.96 -29.84
C LEU A 136 34.00 7.92 -30.64
N LEU A 137 33.49 8.28 -31.79
CA LEU A 137 32.67 7.38 -32.62
C LEU A 137 33.39 6.05 -32.88
N THR A 138 34.69 6.10 -33.17
CA THR A 138 35.53 4.90 -33.43
C THR A 138 35.68 3.99 -32.21
N GLU A 139 35.65 4.54 -30.99
CA GLU A 139 35.66 3.76 -29.73
C GLU A 139 34.26 3.22 -29.43
N HIS A 140 33.25 4.03 -29.68
CA HIS A 140 31.86 3.65 -29.50
C HIS A 140 31.47 2.45 -30.38
N GLU A 141 31.85 2.47 -31.67
CA GLU A 141 31.60 1.34 -32.59
C GLU A 141 32.28 0.06 -32.16
N LYS A 142 33.48 0.12 -31.59
CA LYS A 142 34.16 -1.04 -31.01
C LYS A 142 33.49 -1.58 -29.76
N ASN A 143 32.79 -0.70 -29.00
CA ASN A 143 32.13 -1.04 -27.74
C ASN A 143 30.64 -1.42 -27.89
N LEU A 144 30.07 -1.34 -29.10
CA LEU A 144 28.65 -1.61 -29.41
C LEU A 144 28.18 -3.06 -29.12
N ARG A 145 28.94 -3.86 -28.40
CA ARG A 145 28.59 -5.25 -28.06
C ARG A 145 27.42 -5.41 -27.08
N THR A 146 26.96 -4.34 -26.45
CA THR A 146 25.82 -4.37 -25.52
C THR A 146 24.76 -3.38 -25.97
N VAL A 147 23.67 -3.90 -26.51
CA VAL A 147 22.52 -3.14 -27.02
C VAL A 147 21.86 -2.30 -25.91
N MET A 148 21.84 -2.83 -24.70
CA MET A 148 21.22 -2.22 -23.53
C MET A 148 22.25 -2.08 -22.40
N GLN A 149 22.57 -0.84 -22.02
CA GLN A 149 23.50 -0.59 -20.92
C GLN A 149 22.76 -0.56 -19.57
N PRO A 150 23.11 -1.41 -18.61
CA PRO A 150 22.51 -1.39 -17.28
C PRO A 150 22.96 -0.15 -16.49
N ILE A 151 22.03 0.48 -15.77
CA ILE A 151 22.27 1.55 -14.83
C ILE A 151 21.95 1.06 -13.42
N TYR A 152 22.94 1.02 -12.58
CA TYR A 152 22.83 0.58 -11.20
C TYR A 152 22.46 1.74 -10.26
N PRO A 153 21.76 1.45 -9.14
CA PRO A 153 21.58 2.42 -8.06
C PRO A 153 22.91 2.98 -7.57
N SER A 154 22.97 4.26 -7.26
CA SER A 154 24.18 4.91 -6.73
C SER A 154 23.83 6.04 -5.78
N THR A 155 24.75 6.41 -4.92
CA THR A 155 24.65 7.56 -4.00
C THR A 155 25.62 8.67 -4.41
N GLU A 156 25.38 9.90 -3.96
CA GLU A 156 26.31 11.00 -4.20
C GLU A 156 27.69 10.71 -3.63
N LYS A 157 27.76 10.03 -2.48
CA LYS A 157 29.02 9.68 -1.80
C LYS A 157 29.83 8.69 -2.64
N LEU A 158 29.19 7.67 -3.24
CA LEU A 158 29.83 6.74 -4.18
C LEU A 158 30.40 7.49 -5.39
N SER A 159 29.57 8.32 -6.01
CA SER A 159 29.95 9.10 -7.20
C SER A 159 31.12 10.03 -6.93
N ASN A 160 31.12 10.74 -5.78
CA ASN A 160 32.18 11.64 -5.36
C ASN A 160 33.51 10.92 -5.04
N LYS A 161 33.45 9.63 -4.66
CA LYS A 161 34.62 8.77 -4.42
C LYS A 161 35.03 7.94 -5.65
N GLY A 162 34.45 8.24 -6.83
CA GLY A 162 34.83 7.62 -8.10
C GLY A 162 34.22 6.23 -8.34
N VAL A 163 33.26 5.79 -7.51
CA VAL A 163 32.49 4.55 -7.75
C VAL A 163 31.28 4.90 -8.63
N THR A 164 31.54 5.05 -9.91
CA THR A 164 30.54 5.37 -10.94
C THR A 164 29.87 4.11 -11.49
N ASN A 165 28.78 4.26 -12.24
CA ASN A 165 28.12 3.15 -12.94
C ASN A 165 29.10 2.30 -13.79
N ARG A 166 30.03 2.95 -14.48
CA ARG A 166 31.08 2.26 -15.28
C ARG A 166 31.97 1.38 -14.41
N VAL A 167 32.29 1.83 -13.19
CA VAL A 167 33.10 1.04 -12.24
C VAL A 167 32.31 -0.17 -11.74
N ILE A 168 31.02 0.01 -11.40
CA ILE A 168 30.15 -1.10 -10.98
C ILE A 168 30.01 -2.13 -12.10
N MET A 169 29.79 -1.68 -13.34
CA MET A 169 29.73 -2.60 -14.52
C MET A 169 31.03 -3.40 -14.68
N LYS A 170 32.20 -2.74 -14.51
CA LYS A 170 33.49 -3.44 -14.61
C LYS A 170 33.68 -4.46 -13.48
N MET A 171 33.27 -4.13 -12.26
CA MET A 171 33.30 -5.07 -11.14
C MET A 171 32.37 -6.27 -11.43
N MET A 172 31.18 -6.05 -11.97
CA MET A 172 30.27 -7.11 -12.37
C MET A 172 30.88 -8.01 -13.46
N GLN A 173 31.48 -7.42 -14.51
CA GLN A 173 32.17 -8.18 -15.56
C GLN A 173 33.31 -9.02 -14.98
N GLN A 174 34.13 -8.43 -14.11
CA GLN A 174 35.25 -9.10 -13.47
C GLN A 174 34.76 -10.30 -12.63
N LEU A 175 33.69 -10.13 -11.87
CA LEU A 175 33.06 -11.20 -11.08
C LEU A 175 32.68 -12.40 -11.96
N PHE A 176 32.01 -12.15 -13.08
CA PHE A 176 31.60 -13.24 -13.98
C PHE A 176 32.78 -13.93 -14.65
N ILE A 177 33.86 -13.20 -14.96
CA ILE A 177 35.11 -13.77 -15.54
C ILE A 177 35.85 -14.62 -14.50
N GLU A 178 36.03 -14.13 -13.29
CA GLU A 178 36.76 -14.83 -12.23
C GLU A 178 36.03 -16.07 -11.74
N THR A 179 34.73 -15.97 -11.54
CA THR A 179 33.96 -17.05 -10.94
C THR A 179 33.52 -18.11 -11.91
N LYS A 180 33.41 -17.79 -13.23
CA LYS A 180 32.81 -18.67 -14.28
C LYS A 180 31.54 -19.36 -13.79
N VAL A 181 30.73 -18.63 -12.97
CA VAL A 181 29.64 -19.20 -12.22
C VAL A 181 28.50 -19.63 -13.12
N ARG A 182 28.13 -20.90 -13.01
CA ARG A 182 26.83 -21.39 -13.48
C ARG A 182 25.88 -21.44 -12.30
N PHE A 183 24.76 -20.76 -12.43
CA PHE A 183 23.70 -20.77 -11.41
C PHE A 183 22.79 -21.98 -11.68
N TYR A 184 22.59 -22.81 -10.67
CA TYR A 184 21.62 -23.90 -10.75
C TYR A 184 20.22 -23.31 -10.69
N ASP A 185 19.30 -23.97 -11.39
CA ASP A 185 17.91 -23.59 -11.32
C ASP A 185 17.36 -23.80 -9.90
N THR A 186 16.50 -22.91 -9.53
CA THR A 186 15.88 -22.82 -8.22
C THR A 186 14.40 -23.22 -8.26
N LEU A 187 13.86 -23.46 -9.44
CA LEU A 187 12.49 -23.90 -9.70
C LEU A 187 12.49 -25.32 -10.27
N SER A 188 11.36 -26.02 -10.13
CA SER A 188 11.19 -27.35 -10.73
C SER A 188 11.15 -27.25 -12.28
N SER A 189 11.54 -28.34 -12.96
CA SER A 189 11.45 -28.42 -14.42
C SER A 189 10.02 -28.20 -14.93
N GLU A 190 9.01 -28.68 -14.21
CA GLU A 190 7.60 -28.48 -14.50
C GLU A 190 7.24 -26.98 -14.60
N ILE A 191 7.66 -26.16 -13.62
CA ILE A 191 7.42 -24.69 -13.66
C ILE A 191 8.17 -24.05 -14.83
N LEU A 192 9.43 -24.45 -15.05
CA LEU A 192 10.25 -23.88 -16.12
C LEU A 192 9.63 -24.12 -17.49
N GLU A 193 9.10 -25.33 -17.73
CA GLU A 193 8.48 -25.71 -18.99
C GLU A 193 7.09 -25.07 -19.17
N GLU A 194 6.20 -25.17 -18.17
CA GLU A 194 4.84 -24.61 -18.24
C GLU A 194 4.86 -23.09 -18.48
N LEU A 195 5.77 -22.37 -17.81
CA LEU A 195 5.89 -20.91 -17.95
C LEU A 195 6.91 -20.47 -19.01
N LYS A 196 7.54 -21.41 -19.70
CA LYS A 196 8.59 -21.15 -20.71
C LYS A 196 9.68 -20.22 -20.19
N LEU A 197 10.13 -20.46 -18.96
CA LEU A 197 11.15 -19.64 -18.30
C LEU A 197 12.55 -20.03 -18.79
N ILE A 198 13.39 -19.02 -18.97
CA ILE A 198 14.83 -19.24 -19.23
C ILE A 198 15.52 -19.75 -17.96
N SER A 199 16.69 -20.39 -18.12
CA SER A 199 17.48 -20.89 -16.99
C SER A 199 17.93 -19.76 -16.05
N LYS A 200 18.21 -20.10 -14.80
CA LYS A 200 18.72 -19.13 -13.81
C LYS A 200 20.00 -18.46 -14.28
N SER A 201 20.92 -19.24 -14.89
CA SER A 201 22.18 -18.71 -15.43
C SER A 201 21.97 -17.70 -16.54
N GLU A 202 21.06 -17.98 -17.48
CA GLU A 202 20.72 -17.05 -18.55
C GLU A 202 20.04 -15.79 -18.02
N ALA A 203 19.15 -15.94 -17.05
CA ALA A 203 18.45 -14.81 -16.44
C ALA A 203 19.43 -13.86 -15.73
N VAL A 204 20.30 -14.40 -14.86
CA VAL A 204 21.30 -13.61 -14.14
C VAL A 204 22.31 -12.98 -15.09
N PHE A 205 22.70 -13.67 -16.16
CA PHE A 205 23.58 -13.08 -17.17
C PHE A 205 22.89 -11.93 -17.92
N ASN A 206 21.68 -12.14 -18.45
CA ASN A 206 21.00 -11.15 -19.26
C ASN A 206 20.42 -9.97 -18.47
N ILE A 207 20.26 -10.05 -17.15
CA ILE A 207 19.91 -8.89 -16.32
C ILE A 207 21.08 -7.91 -16.22
N HIS A 208 22.32 -8.40 -16.20
CA HIS A 208 23.54 -7.58 -16.11
C HIS A 208 24.15 -7.25 -17.47
N PHE A 209 24.03 -8.16 -18.45
CA PHE A 209 24.61 -8.04 -19.78
C PHE A 209 23.59 -8.44 -20.85
N PRO A 210 22.50 -7.66 -21.02
CA PRO A 210 21.44 -8.03 -21.95
C PRO A 210 21.93 -8.02 -23.40
N LYS A 211 21.70 -9.14 -24.10
CA LYS A 211 22.04 -9.29 -25.52
C LYS A 211 20.95 -8.69 -26.43
N SER A 212 19.70 -8.69 -25.97
CA SER A 212 18.54 -8.11 -26.66
C SER A 212 17.49 -7.67 -25.66
N GLN A 213 16.55 -6.83 -26.11
CA GLN A 213 15.40 -6.40 -25.30
C GLN A 213 14.50 -7.60 -24.91
N GLU A 214 14.35 -8.56 -25.82
CA GLU A 214 13.57 -9.76 -25.55
C GLU A 214 14.18 -10.61 -24.43
N LEU A 215 15.50 -10.87 -24.50
CA LEU A 215 16.20 -11.64 -23.45
C LEU A 215 16.21 -10.90 -22.12
N LEU A 216 16.32 -9.57 -22.13
CA LEU A 216 16.18 -8.76 -20.92
C LEU A 216 14.79 -8.92 -20.29
N SER A 217 13.73 -8.84 -21.08
CA SER A 217 12.36 -9.03 -20.60
C SER A 217 12.13 -10.42 -20.02
N LYS A 218 12.64 -11.46 -20.68
CA LYS A 218 12.60 -12.85 -20.17
C LYS A 218 13.39 -13.00 -18.87
N ALA A 219 14.57 -12.37 -18.77
CA ALA A 219 15.38 -12.38 -17.56
C ALA A 219 14.69 -11.67 -16.39
N GLN A 220 14.11 -10.50 -16.62
CA GLN A 220 13.33 -9.77 -15.64
C GLN A 220 12.12 -10.59 -15.15
N TYR A 221 11.36 -11.17 -16.07
CA TYR A 221 10.20 -12.00 -15.73
C TYR A 221 10.62 -13.21 -14.88
N ARG A 222 11.68 -13.93 -15.27
CA ARG A 222 12.20 -15.10 -14.56
C ARG A 222 12.64 -14.76 -13.12
N LEU A 223 13.37 -13.67 -12.93
CA LEU A 223 13.89 -13.28 -11.62
C LEU A 223 12.77 -12.73 -10.72
N LYS A 224 11.87 -11.93 -11.27
CA LYS A 224 10.68 -11.42 -10.54
C LYS A 224 9.75 -12.54 -10.11
N PHE A 225 9.47 -13.48 -11.02
CA PHE A 225 8.67 -14.66 -10.69
C PHE A 225 9.29 -15.47 -9.56
N GLU A 226 10.59 -15.75 -9.62
CA GLU A 226 11.30 -16.49 -8.59
C GLU A 226 11.21 -15.82 -7.23
N GLU A 227 11.48 -14.51 -7.16
CA GLU A 227 11.42 -13.75 -5.92
C GLU A 227 10.02 -13.79 -5.30
N LEU A 228 9.00 -13.53 -6.10
CA LEU A 228 7.61 -13.55 -5.66
C LEU A 228 7.12 -14.97 -5.31
N PHE A 229 7.56 -15.98 -6.05
CA PHE A 229 7.23 -17.39 -5.78
C PHE A 229 7.72 -17.85 -4.40
N TYR A 230 8.98 -17.59 -4.06
CA TYR A 230 9.50 -17.99 -2.76
C TYR A 230 8.87 -17.23 -1.59
N ILE A 231 8.50 -15.98 -1.80
CA ILE A 231 7.72 -15.21 -0.84
C ILE A 231 6.35 -15.87 -0.61
N GLN A 232 5.61 -16.16 -1.69
CA GLN A 232 4.29 -16.79 -1.58
C GLN A 232 4.40 -18.21 -0.97
N LEU A 233 5.38 -18.98 -1.39
CA LEU A 233 5.64 -20.32 -0.84
C LEU A 233 5.82 -20.26 0.68
N GLN A 234 6.60 -19.29 1.17
CA GLN A 234 6.83 -19.16 2.60
C GLN A 234 5.59 -18.68 3.36
N LEU A 235 4.86 -17.69 2.82
CA LEU A 235 3.64 -17.21 3.46
C LEU A 235 2.59 -18.34 3.59
N ILE A 236 2.43 -19.14 2.53
CA ILE A 236 1.48 -20.25 2.52
C ILE A 236 1.96 -21.37 3.46
N THR A 237 3.26 -21.70 3.45
CA THR A 237 3.83 -22.71 4.38
C THR A 237 3.64 -22.31 5.84
N LYS A 238 3.94 -21.05 6.19
CA LYS A 238 3.70 -20.55 7.57
C LYS A 238 2.23 -20.66 7.94
N LYS A 239 1.33 -20.33 7.04
CA LYS A 239 -0.12 -20.46 7.25
C LYS A 239 -0.54 -21.92 7.48
N LEU A 240 -0.04 -22.86 6.68
CA LEU A 240 -0.32 -24.29 6.85
C LEU A 240 0.18 -24.81 8.21
N ILE A 241 1.43 -24.47 8.56
CA ILE A 241 2.02 -24.84 9.87
C ILE A 241 1.18 -24.26 11.01
N ARG A 242 0.73 -23.02 10.90
CA ARG A 242 -0.11 -22.37 11.89
C ARG A 242 -1.45 -23.10 12.03
N LYS A 243 -2.14 -23.40 10.93
CA LYS A 243 -3.42 -24.15 10.97
C LYS A 243 -3.27 -25.53 11.60
N GLN A 244 -2.10 -26.17 11.48
CA GLN A 244 -1.82 -27.44 12.15
C GLN A 244 -1.50 -27.29 13.64
N LYS A 245 -0.78 -26.23 14.02
CA LYS A 245 -0.30 -26.02 15.40
C LYS A 245 -1.32 -25.34 16.31
N ILE A 246 -2.06 -24.38 15.80
CA ILE A 246 -3.00 -23.60 16.61
C ILE A 246 -4.40 -24.17 16.42
N LYS A 247 -4.83 -24.91 17.44
CA LYS A 247 -6.20 -25.45 17.52
C LYS A 247 -7.18 -24.34 17.89
N GLY A 248 -8.39 -24.41 17.39
CA GLY A 248 -9.52 -23.59 17.75
C GLY A 248 -10.71 -24.44 18.19
N PHE A 249 -11.72 -23.83 18.71
CA PHE A 249 -12.99 -24.48 19.03
C PHE A 249 -13.81 -24.70 17.77
N PRO A 250 -14.15 -25.93 17.35
CA PRO A 250 -14.99 -26.14 16.17
C PRO A 250 -16.44 -25.74 16.48
N PHE A 251 -17.01 -24.82 15.67
CA PHE A 251 -18.42 -24.48 15.70
C PHE A 251 -19.16 -25.35 14.66
N THR A 252 -19.67 -26.47 15.10
CA THR A 252 -20.27 -27.47 14.20
C THR A 252 -21.75 -27.24 13.95
N GLU A 253 -22.43 -26.55 14.88
CA GLU A 253 -23.86 -26.36 14.85
C GLU A 253 -24.25 -25.00 14.24
N VAL A 254 -25.33 -25.01 13.48
CA VAL A 254 -26.07 -23.80 13.08
C VAL A 254 -27.41 -23.89 13.81
N GLY A 255 -27.44 -23.23 14.96
CA GLY A 255 -28.56 -23.38 15.89
C GLY A 255 -29.71 -22.40 15.65
N GLU A 256 -30.50 -22.24 16.73
CA GLU A 256 -31.75 -21.49 16.67
C GLU A 256 -31.52 -19.99 16.46
N HIS A 257 -30.59 -19.36 17.20
CA HIS A 257 -30.35 -17.92 17.10
C HIS A 257 -29.93 -17.49 15.69
N PHE A 258 -29.04 -18.24 15.04
CA PHE A 258 -28.63 -17.94 13.68
C PHE A 258 -29.79 -18.12 12.69
N ASN A 259 -30.54 -19.23 12.78
CA ASN A 259 -31.63 -19.53 11.84
C ASN A 259 -32.82 -18.60 12.01
N ASP A 260 -33.18 -18.25 13.25
CA ASP A 260 -34.27 -17.34 13.56
C ASP A 260 -33.94 -15.92 13.08
N PHE A 261 -32.73 -15.43 13.40
CA PHE A 261 -32.26 -14.14 12.89
C PHE A 261 -32.30 -14.08 11.37
N TYR A 262 -31.76 -15.11 10.70
CA TYR A 262 -31.70 -15.15 9.23
C TYR A 262 -33.09 -15.16 8.57
N LYS A 263 -34.06 -15.87 9.15
CA LYS A 263 -35.40 -16.04 8.57
C LYS A 263 -36.35 -14.89 8.92
N ASN A 264 -36.30 -14.39 10.14
CA ASN A 264 -37.38 -13.58 10.70
C ASN A 264 -36.95 -12.16 11.09
N HIS A 265 -35.64 -11.91 11.42
CA HIS A 265 -35.19 -10.63 11.97
C HIS A 265 -34.18 -9.89 11.11
N LEU A 266 -33.82 -10.47 9.94
CA LEU A 266 -32.91 -9.79 9.00
C LEU A 266 -33.65 -8.64 8.29
N PRO A 267 -33.21 -7.36 8.44
CA PRO A 267 -33.96 -6.22 7.90
C PRO A 267 -33.89 -6.09 6.38
N PHE A 268 -33.10 -6.91 5.70
CA PHE A 268 -32.91 -6.93 4.24
C PHE A 268 -32.30 -8.24 3.77
N ASP A 269 -32.47 -8.55 2.49
CA ASP A 269 -31.85 -9.73 1.89
C ASP A 269 -30.33 -9.58 1.79
N LEU A 270 -29.62 -10.65 2.15
CA LEU A 270 -28.16 -10.68 1.99
C LEU A 270 -27.75 -10.71 0.52
N THR A 271 -26.74 -9.96 0.16
CA THR A 271 -26.11 -10.04 -1.16
C THR A 271 -25.42 -11.40 -1.37
N ASN A 272 -25.14 -11.76 -2.62
CA ASN A 272 -24.40 -13.00 -2.91
C ASN A 272 -22.99 -12.98 -2.31
N ALA A 273 -22.34 -11.82 -2.30
CA ALA A 273 -21.05 -11.66 -1.66
C ALA A 273 -21.10 -11.89 -0.15
N GLN A 274 -22.11 -11.37 0.55
CA GLN A 274 -22.30 -11.62 1.98
C GLN A 274 -22.56 -13.10 2.28
N LYS A 275 -23.44 -13.75 1.49
CA LYS A 275 -23.72 -15.20 1.61
C LYS A 275 -22.47 -16.04 1.39
N ARG A 276 -21.66 -15.71 0.37
CA ARG A 276 -20.37 -16.36 0.09
C ARG A 276 -19.42 -16.23 1.29
N VAL A 277 -19.26 -15.02 1.81
CA VAL A 277 -18.36 -14.74 2.94
C VAL A 277 -18.80 -15.47 4.21
N ILE A 278 -20.07 -15.47 4.54
CA ILE A 278 -20.61 -16.24 5.68
C ILE A 278 -20.31 -17.72 5.53
N LYS A 279 -20.43 -18.28 4.32
CA LYS A 279 -20.08 -19.68 4.04
C LYS A 279 -18.59 -19.95 4.21
N GLU A 280 -17.71 -19.01 3.77
CA GLU A 280 -16.26 -19.10 3.97
C GLU A 280 -15.90 -19.08 5.48
N ILE A 281 -16.49 -18.18 6.25
CA ILE A 281 -16.31 -18.06 7.68
C ILE A 281 -16.77 -19.36 8.38
N ARG A 282 -17.98 -19.84 8.04
CA ARG A 282 -18.54 -21.07 8.61
C ARG A 282 -17.64 -22.28 8.37
N ASN A 283 -17.08 -22.40 7.17
CA ASN A 283 -16.16 -23.50 6.86
C ASN A 283 -14.87 -23.42 7.72
N ASP A 284 -14.36 -22.22 7.98
CA ASP A 284 -13.16 -22.05 8.81
C ASP A 284 -13.46 -22.35 10.28
N ILE A 285 -14.51 -21.77 10.86
CA ILE A 285 -14.86 -21.96 12.29
C ILE A 285 -15.37 -23.37 12.59
N GLY A 286 -15.89 -24.08 11.58
CA GLY A 286 -16.30 -25.48 11.68
C GLY A 286 -15.11 -26.47 11.73
N SER A 287 -13.89 -25.98 11.42
CA SER A 287 -12.68 -26.78 11.48
C SER A 287 -12.06 -26.79 12.89
N SER A 288 -11.17 -27.74 13.17
CA SER A 288 -10.42 -27.77 14.42
C SER A 288 -9.27 -26.75 14.50
N ALA A 289 -9.05 -25.97 13.45
CA ALA A 289 -8.03 -24.92 13.41
C ALA A 289 -8.62 -23.56 13.80
N GLN A 290 -7.83 -22.72 14.47
CA GLN A 290 -8.22 -21.34 14.74
C GLN A 290 -8.45 -20.57 13.44
N MET A 291 -9.64 -19.99 13.25
CA MET A 291 -9.87 -19.03 12.19
C MET A 291 -9.13 -17.70 12.51
N ASN A 292 -8.42 -17.17 11.53
CA ASN A 292 -7.88 -15.82 11.58
C ASN A 292 -8.11 -15.18 10.20
N ARG A 293 -9.19 -14.41 10.08
CA ARG A 293 -9.73 -13.95 8.79
C ARG A 293 -9.89 -12.44 8.74
N LEU A 294 -9.48 -11.85 7.62
CA LEU A 294 -9.71 -10.45 7.30
C LEU A 294 -10.95 -10.33 6.40
N LEU A 295 -11.95 -9.64 6.89
CA LEU A 295 -13.16 -9.27 6.14
C LEU A 295 -13.00 -7.86 5.60
N GLN A 296 -12.85 -7.74 4.29
CA GLN A 296 -12.78 -6.47 3.59
C GLN A 296 -14.11 -6.16 2.89
N GLY A 297 -14.48 -4.91 2.86
CA GLY A 297 -15.62 -4.44 2.10
C GLY A 297 -15.73 -2.93 2.23
N ASP A 298 -16.32 -2.31 1.26
CA ASP A 298 -16.51 -0.86 1.26
C ASP A 298 -17.36 -0.37 2.45
N VAL A 299 -17.35 0.93 2.70
CA VAL A 299 -18.21 1.53 3.73
C VAL A 299 -19.67 1.22 3.41
N GLY A 300 -20.38 0.61 4.38
CA GLY A 300 -21.79 0.22 4.22
C GLY A 300 -22.02 -1.04 3.38
N SER A 301 -21.02 -1.88 3.12
CA SER A 301 -21.17 -3.20 2.48
C SER A 301 -21.82 -4.26 3.37
N GLY A 302 -22.17 -3.93 4.62
CA GLY A 302 -22.82 -4.86 5.56
C GLY A 302 -21.88 -5.76 6.35
N LYS A 303 -20.59 -5.37 6.53
CA LYS A 303 -19.63 -6.13 7.37
C LYS A 303 -20.14 -6.42 8.77
N THR A 304 -20.84 -5.46 9.39
CA THR A 304 -21.41 -5.60 10.75
C THR A 304 -22.43 -6.72 10.83
N ILE A 305 -23.28 -6.89 9.79
CA ILE A 305 -24.26 -7.99 9.73
C ILE A 305 -23.55 -9.34 9.62
N VAL A 306 -22.51 -9.44 8.79
CA VAL A 306 -21.70 -10.67 8.68
C VAL A 306 -21.02 -10.96 10.04
N GLY A 307 -20.52 -9.93 10.72
CA GLY A 307 -19.97 -10.04 12.07
C GLY A 307 -21.02 -10.55 13.08
N LEU A 308 -22.22 -9.97 13.11
CA LEU A 308 -23.31 -10.40 13.97
C LEU A 308 -23.69 -11.85 13.71
N MET A 309 -23.90 -12.24 12.46
CA MET A 309 -24.23 -13.62 12.11
C MET A 309 -23.13 -14.61 12.54
N THR A 310 -21.86 -14.18 12.50
CA THR A 310 -20.74 -14.99 13.04
C THR A 310 -20.79 -15.10 14.56
N MET A 311 -21.20 -14.01 15.26
CA MET A 311 -21.39 -14.05 16.73
C MET A 311 -22.55 -14.98 17.12
N LEU A 312 -23.65 -14.98 16.34
CA LEU A 312 -24.76 -15.90 16.58
C LEU A 312 -24.34 -17.37 16.43
N LEU A 313 -23.49 -17.70 15.45
CA LEU A 313 -22.90 -19.04 15.34
C LEU A 313 -22.06 -19.40 16.58
N ALA A 314 -21.30 -18.45 17.15
CA ALA A 314 -20.57 -18.71 18.36
C ALA A 314 -21.49 -18.99 19.56
N ILE A 315 -22.58 -18.23 19.71
CA ILE A 315 -23.58 -18.39 20.77
C ILE A 315 -24.30 -19.75 20.66
N ASP A 316 -24.70 -20.10 19.44
CA ASP A 316 -25.35 -21.40 19.17
C ASP A 316 -24.47 -22.61 19.53
N ASN A 317 -23.13 -22.44 19.55
CA ASN A 317 -22.18 -23.44 19.98
C ASN A 317 -21.74 -23.30 21.45
N GLY A 318 -22.44 -22.48 22.25
CA GLY A 318 -22.18 -22.31 23.69
C GLY A 318 -20.97 -21.41 24.02
N PHE A 319 -20.56 -20.56 23.09
CA PHE A 319 -19.44 -19.63 23.29
C PHE A 319 -19.90 -18.18 23.41
N GLN A 320 -19.08 -17.41 24.12
CA GLN A 320 -19.21 -15.96 24.16
C GLN A 320 -18.47 -15.31 22.99
N ALA A 321 -18.93 -14.14 22.56
CA ALA A 321 -18.30 -13.33 21.52
C ALA A 321 -17.91 -11.95 22.06
N CYS A 322 -16.85 -11.36 21.51
CA CYS A 322 -16.54 -9.96 21.74
C CYS A 322 -16.33 -9.21 20.44
N LEU A 323 -16.72 -7.90 20.43
CA LEU A 323 -16.47 -6.97 19.35
C LEU A 323 -15.68 -5.78 19.85
N MET A 324 -14.52 -5.55 19.27
CA MET A 324 -13.64 -4.43 19.60
C MET A 324 -13.71 -3.34 18.54
N ALA A 325 -13.93 -2.12 18.96
CA ALA A 325 -13.88 -0.93 18.10
C ALA A 325 -12.79 0.05 18.58
N PRO A 326 -12.17 0.81 17.66
CA PRO A 326 -11.04 1.69 18.02
C PRO A 326 -11.44 2.91 18.84
N THR A 327 -12.70 3.34 18.78
CA THR A 327 -13.21 4.53 19.49
C THR A 327 -14.49 4.24 20.27
N ALA A 328 -14.74 5.05 21.31
CA ALA A 328 -15.97 4.97 22.10
C ALA A 328 -17.24 5.17 21.26
N ILE A 329 -17.19 6.09 20.30
CA ILE A 329 -18.32 6.39 19.41
C ILE A 329 -18.67 5.17 18.56
N LEU A 330 -17.67 4.52 17.93
CA LEU A 330 -17.88 3.30 17.16
C LEU A 330 -18.37 2.13 18.00
N ALA A 331 -17.80 1.96 19.20
CA ALA A 331 -18.23 0.92 20.12
C ALA A 331 -19.71 1.10 20.50
N ASN A 332 -20.11 2.34 20.83
CA ASN A 332 -21.51 2.66 21.13
C ASN A 332 -22.43 2.45 19.94
N GLN A 333 -22.00 2.82 18.73
CA GLN A 333 -22.78 2.61 17.51
C GLN A 333 -22.99 1.11 17.21
N HIS A 334 -21.94 0.30 17.34
CA HIS A 334 -22.07 -1.16 17.22
C HIS A 334 -23.00 -1.72 18.29
N TYR A 335 -22.88 -1.22 19.54
CA TYR A 335 -23.73 -1.66 20.63
C TYR A 335 -25.20 -1.40 20.35
N MET A 336 -25.56 -0.15 20.00
CA MET A 336 -26.94 0.21 19.71
C MET A 336 -27.52 -0.57 18.53
N GLY A 337 -26.74 -0.69 17.44
CA GLY A 337 -27.20 -1.41 16.24
C GLY A 337 -27.34 -2.92 16.48
N ILE A 338 -26.43 -3.55 17.24
CA ILE A 338 -26.54 -4.96 17.59
C ILE A 338 -27.67 -5.20 18.57
N LEU A 339 -27.84 -4.33 19.57
CA LEU A 339 -28.93 -4.41 20.55
C LEU A 339 -30.29 -4.35 19.84
N GLU A 340 -30.48 -3.43 18.89
CA GLU A 340 -31.69 -3.31 18.08
C GLU A 340 -31.98 -4.59 17.27
N LEU A 341 -30.97 -5.16 16.63
CA LEU A 341 -31.09 -6.35 15.81
C LEU A 341 -31.32 -7.65 16.61
N THR A 342 -30.95 -7.65 17.89
CA THR A 342 -31.04 -8.84 18.76
C THR A 342 -32.14 -8.76 19.81
N GLN A 343 -32.99 -7.75 19.78
CA GLN A 343 -34.04 -7.50 20.79
C GLN A 343 -34.95 -8.72 21.03
N GLU A 344 -35.29 -9.45 19.97
CA GLU A 344 -36.23 -10.58 20.03
C GLU A 344 -35.52 -11.95 20.18
N LEU A 345 -34.16 -11.95 20.21
CA LEU A 345 -33.37 -13.19 20.22
C LEU A 345 -32.92 -13.67 21.61
N ASN A 346 -33.38 -13.06 22.69
CA ASN A 346 -32.96 -13.39 24.06
C ASN A 346 -31.41 -13.41 24.24
N ILE A 347 -30.72 -12.48 23.60
CA ILE A 347 -29.24 -12.36 23.64
C ILE A 347 -28.87 -11.18 24.54
N ASN A 348 -28.03 -11.45 25.53
CA ASN A 348 -27.50 -10.40 26.43
C ASN A 348 -26.28 -9.74 25.78
N VAL A 349 -26.37 -8.43 25.54
CA VAL A 349 -25.32 -7.60 24.92
C VAL A 349 -24.98 -6.46 25.86
N LYS A 350 -23.70 -6.23 26.18
CA LYS A 350 -23.26 -5.10 27.01
C LYS A 350 -22.09 -4.35 26.40
N LEU A 351 -21.95 -3.08 26.81
CA LEU A 351 -20.92 -2.17 26.33
C LEU A 351 -19.91 -1.88 27.47
N LEU A 352 -18.61 -2.11 27.19
CA LEU A 352 -17.52 -1.80 28.11
C LEU A 352 -16.58 -0.75 27.52
N MET A 353 -16.50 0.41 28.13
CA MET A 353 -15.64 1.52 27.74
C MET A 353 -14.71 1.94 28.88
N GLY A 354 -13.68 2.72 28.55
CA GLY A 354 -12.82 3.35 29.55
C GLY A 354 -13.60 4.22 30.55
N SER A 355 -14.69 4.87 30.13
CA SER A 355 -15.59 5.71 30.91
C SER A 355 -16.66 4.95 31.72
N SER A 356 -16.78 3.63 31.56
CA SER A 356 -17.76 2.81 32.30
C SER A 356 -17.54 2.91 33.79
N THR A 357 -18.63 3.10 34.56
CA THR A 357 -18.59 3.23 36.03
C THR A 357 -18.14 1.92 36.69
N THR A 358 -17.62 1.99 37.92
CA THR A 358 -17.19 0.83 38.70
C THR A 358 -18.34 -0.15 38.90
N LYS A 359 -19.57 0.33 39.09
CA LYS A 359 -20.75 -0.53 39.24
C LYS A 359 -21.04 -1.32 37.96
N GLN A 360 -21.08 -0.63 36.82
CA GLN A 360 -21.27 -1.28 35.50
C GLN A 360 -20.18 -2.31 35.20
N ARG A 361 -18.90 -1.95 35.44
CA ARG A 361 -17.77 -2.88 35.25
C ARG A 361 -17.92 -4.15 36.09
N ARG A 362 -18.29 -4.00 37.36
CA ARG A 362 -18.49 -5.17 38.28
C ARG A 362 -19.60 -6.08 37.77
N GLU A 363 -20.71 -5.52 37.32
CA GLU A 363 -21.84 -6.28 36.76
C GLU A 363 -21.42 -7.02 35.48
N ILE A 364 -20.77 -6.33 34.56
CA ILE A 364 -20.28 -6.91 33.28
C ILE A 364 -19.28 -8.07 33.58
N HIS A 365 -18.32 -7.85 34.49
CA HIS A 365 -17.33 -8.90 34.84
C HIS A 365 -18.01 -10.13 35.43
N LYS A 366 -18.97 -9.94 36.32
CA LYS A 366 -19.73 -11.02 36.92
C LYS A 366 -20.47 -11.85 35.87
N GLU A 367 -21.22 -11.19 35.00
CA GLU A 367 -21.99 -11.88 33.95
C GLU A 367 -21.09 -12.58 32.90
N LEU A 368 -19.90 -12.03 32.62
CA LEU A 368 -18.91 -12.66 31.74
C LEU A 368 -18.38 -13.96 32.39
N GLU A 369 -18.04 -13.94 33.66
CA GLU A 369 -17.54 -15.12 34.41
C GLU A 369 -18.62 -16.17 34.59
N GLU A 370 -19.88 -15.78 34.82
CA GLU A 370 -21.03 -16.66 34.87
C GLU A 370 -21.43 -17.22 33.49
N GLY A 371 -21.08 -16.54 32.41
CA GLY A 371 -21.42 -16.91 31.04
C GLY A 371 -22.83 -16.50 30.62
N THR A 372 -23.50 -15.63 31.38
CA THR A 372 -24.82 -15.09 31.07
C THR A 372 -24.76 -13.87 30.10
N LEU A 373 -23.60 -13.23 29.97
CA LEU A 373 -23.34 -12.24 28.95
C LEU A 373 -22.84 -12.91 27.67
N HIS A 374 -23.60 -12.81 26.57
CA HIS A 374 -23.32 -13.48 25.31
C HIS A 374 -22.38 -12.66 24.42
N ILE A 375 -22.59 -11.34 24.32
CA ILE A 375 -21.81 -10.46 23.47
C ILE A 375 -21.28 -9.27 24.29
N LEU A 376 -19.95 -9.12 24.34
CA LEU A 376 -19.31 -7.93 24.89
C LEU A 376 -18.81 -7.03 23.77
N ILE A 377 -19.27 -5.78 23.76
CA ILE A 377 -18.79 -4.76 22.83
C ILE A 377 -17.95 -3.75 23.61
N GLY A 378 -16.85 -3.28 23.05
CA GLY A 378 -16.06 -2.24 23.72
C GLY A 378 -14.86 -1.77 22.95
N THR A 379 -14.07 -0.93 23.62
CA THR A 379 -12.78 -0.46 23.12
C THR A 379 -11.65 -1.33 23.65
N HIS A 380 -10.42 -0.81 23.73
CA HIS A 380 -9.30 -1.50 24.36
C HIS A 380 -9.56 -1.97 25.81
N ALA A 381 -10.60 -1.47 26.48
CA ALA A 381 -11.01 -1.92 27.81
C ALA A 381 -11.34 -3.44 27.86
N VAL A 382 -11.77 -4.03 26.75
CA VAL A 382 -12.01 -5.48 26.61
C VAL A 382 -10.71 -6.30 26.81
N LEU A 383 -9.55 -5.69 26.54
CA LEU A 383 -8.23 -6.35 26.65
C LEU A 383 -7.68 -6.33 28.07
N GLU A 384 -8.28 -5.62 29.01
CA GLU A 384 -7.82 -5.55 30.39
C GLU A 384 -7.80 -6.97 31.03
N ASP A 385 -6.79 -7.27 31.85
CA ASP A 385 -6.62 -8.59 32.44
C ASP A 385 -7.76 -8.97 33.42
N LYS A 386 -8.45 -7.96 33.96
CA LYS A 386 -9.63 -8.10 34.81
C LYS A 386 -10.87 -8.57 34.04
N VAL A 387 -10.91 -8.42 32.73
CA VAL A 387 -12.01 -8.90 31.89
C VAL A 387 -11.79 -10.39 31.61
N LYS A 388 -12.50 -11.24 32.31
CA LYS A 388 -12.42 -12.70 32.18
C LYS A 388 -13.71 -13.22 31.57
N PHE A 389 -13.59 -13.98 30.51
CA PHE A 389 -14.71 -14.68 29.89
C PHE A 389 -14.78 -16.10 30.44
N LYS A 390 -15.98 -16.65 30.60
CA LYS A 390 -16.17 -18.06 30.91
C LYS A 390 -15.73 -18.94 29.75
N ASN A 391 -16.11 -18.55 28.51
CA ASN A 391 -15.83 -19.35 27.33
C ASN A 391 -15.82 -18.47 26.06
N LEU A 392 -14.79 -17.65 25.88
CA LEU A 392 -14.66 -16.79 24.68
C LEU A 392 -14.31 -17.65 23.46
N GLY A 393 -15.21 -17.72 22.44
CA GLY A 393 -14.97 -18.49 21.21
C GLY A 393 -14.69 -17.62 19.99
N LEU A 394 -15.16 -16.38 19.98
CA LEU A 394 -15.01 -15.47 18.85
C LEU A 394 -14.64 -14.05 19.29
N ALA A 395 -13.62 -13.47 18.64
CA ALA A 395 -13.29 -12.05 18.78
C ALA A 395 -13.33 -11.37 17.41
N ILE A 396 -14.11 -10.29 17.33
CA ILE A 396 -14.22 -9.43 16.16
C ILE A 396 -13.46 -8.13 16.43
N ILE A 397 -12.61 -7.70 15.48
CA ILE A 397 -11.84 -6.47 15.60
C ILE A 397 -12.19 -5.59 14.42
N ASP A 398 -12.80 -4.44 14.69
CA ASP A 398 -13.13 -3.46 13.65
C ASP A 398 -11.97 -2.46 13.47
N GLU A 399 -11.69 -2.09 12.21
CA GLU A 399 -10.61 -1.16 11.81
C GLU A 399 -9.23 -1.53 12.35
N GLN A 400 -8.74 -2.70 11.97
CA GLN A 400 -7.47 -3.32 12.45
C GLN A 400 -6.28 -2.36 12.46
N HIS A 401 -6.16 -1.46 11.49
CA HIS A 401 -4.98 -0.58 11.35
C HIS A 401 -4.75 0.33 12.58
N ARG A 402 -5.72 0.43 13.47
CA ARG A 402 -5.63 1.18 14.74
C ARG A 402 -5.26 0.32 15.96
N PHE A 403 -5.11 -1.02 15.78
CA PHE A 403 -4.71 -1.93 16.84
C PHE A 403 -3.36 -2.58 16.54
N GLY A 404 -2.41 -2.48 17.46
CA GLY A 404 -1.11 -3.13 17.35
C GLY A 404 -1.15 -4.66 17.47
N VAL A 405 -0.14 -5.36 16.94
CA VAL A 405 0.01 -6.84 17.04
C VAL A 405 -0.01 -7.31 18.48
N ALA A 406 0.67 -6.58 19.37
CA ALA A 406 0.71 -6.89 20.82
C ALA A 406 -0.67 -6.84 21.50
N GLN A 407 -1.57 -5.98 21.04
CA GLN A 407 -2.92 -5.89 21.58
C GLN A 407 -3.78 -7.08 21.16
N ARG A 408 -3.62 -7.57 19.93
CA ARG A 408 -4.32 -8.75 19.43
C ARG A 408 -3.87 -10.04 20.16
N SER A 409 -2.59 -10.14 20.47
CA SER A 409 -2.06 -11.31 21.18
C SER A 409 -2.67 -11.50 22.57
N LYS A 410 -3.13 -10.42 23.23
CA LYS A 410 -3.83 -10.53 24.53
C LYS A 410 -5.16 -11.27 24.44
N LEU A 411 -5.85 -11.22 23.31
CA LEU A 411 -7.10 -11.98 23.10
C LEU A 411 -6.85 -13.49 23.06
N TRP A 412 -5.68 -13.93 22.60
CA TRP A 412 -5.35 -15.34 22.49
C TRP A 412 -5.27 -16.06 23.86
N HIS A 413 -4.99 -15.30 24.91
CA HIS A 413 -4.85 -15.83 26.28
C HIS A 413 -6.15 -15.70 27.11
N LYS A 414 -7.27 -15.30 26.49
CA LYS A 414 -8.56 -15.13 27.18
C LYS A 414 -9.35 -16.42 27.30
N ASN A 415 -8.89 -17.54 26.73
CA ASN A 415 -9.47 -18.87 26.87
C ASN A 415 -8.40 -19.98 26.77
N THR A 416 -8.73 -21.22 27.04
CA THR A 416 -7.84 -22.42 26.96
C THR A 416 -7.29 -22.63 25.57
N TYR A 417 -8.13 -22.54 24.53
CA TYR A 417 -7.73 -22.38 23.15
C TYR A 417 -7.97 -20.93 22.70
N PRO A 418 -7.13 -20.38 21.82
CA PRO A 418 -7.35 -19.03 21.32
C PRO A 418 -8.69 -18.94 20.57
N PRO A 419 -9.46 -17.86 20.79
CA PRO A 419 -10.72 -17.66 20.09
C PRO A 419 -10.48 -17.51 18.58
N HIS A 420 -11.50 -17.77 17.78
CA HIS A 420 -11.51 -17.38 16.38
C HIS A 420 -11.42 -15.86 16.28
N ILE A 421 -10.65 -15.36 15.29
CA ILE A 421 -10.46 -13.93 15.06
C ILE A 421 -11.04 -13.54 13.71
N LEU A 422 -11.97 -12.62 13.72
CA LEU A 422 -12.48 -11.95 12.52
C LEU A 422 -12.10 -10.48 12.58
N VAL A 423 -11.23 -10.07 11.66
CA VAL A 423 -10.81 -8.68 11.52
C VAL A 423 -11.64 -8.03 10.43
N MET A 424 -12.22 -6.85 10.70
CA MET A 424 -12.97 -6.10 9.71
C MET A 424 -12.23 -4.82 9.33
N THR A 425 -12.31 -4.42 8.08
CA THR A 425 -11.82 -3.11 7.63
C THR A 425 -12.74 -2.51 6.57
N ALA A 426 -12.98 -1.20 6.68
CA ALA A 426 -13.70 -0.42 5.69
C ALA A 426 -12.76 0.22 4.65
N THR A 427 -11.44 0.14 4.86
CA THR A 427 -10.47 0.54 3.84
C THR A 427 -10.23 -0.64 2.91
N PRO A 428 -10.68 -0.56 1.65
CA PRO A 428 -10.32 -1.57 0.68
C PRO A 428 -8.80 -1.58 0.49
N ILE A 429 -8.19 -2.73 0.67
CA ILE A 429 -6.78 -2.97 0.35
C ILE A 429 -6.79 -3.80 -0.94
N PRO A 430 -6.01 -3.43 -1.97
CA PRO A 430 -5.92 -4.25 -3.16
C PRO A 430 -5.71 -5.72 -2.80
N ARG A 431 -6.51 -6.63 -3.38
CA ARG A 431 -6.53 -8.06 -3.01
C ARG A 431 -5.13 -8.68 -3.01
N THR A 432 -4.32 -8.32 -3.98
CA THR A 432 -2.95 -8.82 -4.15
C THR A 432 -2.01 -8.31 -3.07
N LEU A 433 -2.13 -7.04 -2.71
CA LEU A 433 -1.36 -6.45 -1.62
C LEU A 433 -1.77 -7.09 -0.28
N ALA A 434 -3.06 -7.26 -0.05
CA ALA A 434 -3.59 -7.92 1.14
C ALA A 434 -3.05 -9.36 1.28
N MET A 435 -3.03 -10.12 0.20
CA MET A 435 -2.48 -11.49 0.16
C MET A 435 -0.97 -11.55 0.41
N SER A 436 -0.24 -10.49 0.13
CA SER A 436 1.21 -10.41 0.31
C SER A 436 1.61 -9.88 1.69
N LEU A 437 0.83 -8.95 2.24
CA LEU A 437 1.12 -8.30 3.53
C LEU A 437 0.55 -9.07 4.73
N TYR A 438 -0.66 -9.60 4.57
CA TYR A 438 -1.38 -10.32 5.63
C TYR A 438 -1.37 -11.82 5.35
N GLY A 439 -0.19 -12.38 5.07
CA GLY A 439 -0.03 -13.79 4.70
C GLY A 439 -0.49 -14.80 5.77
N ASP A 440 -0.65 -14.33 7.00
CA ASP A 440 -1.19 -15.10 8.12
C ASP A 440 -2.73 -15.04 8.24
N LEU A 441 -3.39 -14.17 7.48
CA LEU A 441 -4.85 -14.05 7.46
C LEU A 441 -5.46 -14.73 6.22
N ASP A 442 -6.61 -15.37 6.41
CA ASP A 442 -7.54 -15.68 5.33
C ASP A 442 -8.28 -14.41 4.94
N ILE A 443 -8.55 -14.18 3.66
CA ILE A 443 -9.17 -12.95 3.19
C ILE A 443 -10.52 -13.25 2.57
N SER A 444 -11.55 -12.55 3.06
CA SER A 444 -12.88 -12.49 2.47
C SER A 444 -13.20 -11.08 2.02
N VAL A 445 -13.84 -10.94 0.89
CA VAL A 445 -14.18 -9.65 0.30
C VAL A 445 -15.67 -9.56 0.03
N ILE A 446 -16.33 -8.50 0.54
CA ILE A 446 -17.67 -8.12 0.16
C ILE A 446 -17.54 -7.08 -0.96
N ASP A 447 -17.69 -7.52 -2.18
CA ASP A 447 -17.53 -6.74 -3.41
C ASP A 447 -18.90 -6.31 -4.02
N GLU A 448 -19.96 -6.43 -3.24
CA GLU A 448 -21.31 -6.00 -3.60
C GLU A 448 -21.84 -5.03 -2.53
N LEU A 449 -22.58 -4.02 -2.96
CA LEU A 449 -23.33 -3.14 -2.06
C LEU A 449 -24.73 -3.69 -1.81
N PRO A 450 -25.32 -3.48 -0.63
CA PRO A 450 -26.69 -3.87 -0.34
C PRO A 450 -27.68 -3.27 -1.34
N PRO A 451 -28.77 -3.99 -1.69
CA PRO A 451 -29.78 -3.48 -2.60
C PRO A 451 -30.44 -2.21 -2.07
N GLY A 452 -30.85 -1.32 -2.97
CA GLY A 452 -31.49 -0.04 -2.64
C GLY A 452 -30.52 1.12 -2.37
N ARG A 453 -29.23 0.90 -2.24
CA ARG A 453 -28.24 1.95 -2.05
C ARG A 453 -27.94 2.67 -3.37
N LYS A 454 -28.13 3.99 -3.43
CA LYS A 454 -27.81 4.81 -4.60
C LYS A 454 -26.33 5.15 -4.64
N ALA A 455 -25.71 5.12 -5.81
CA ALA A 455 -24.35 5.56 -6.01
C ALA A 455 -24.20 7.06 -5.66
N ILE A 456 -23.13 7.40 -4.94
CA ILE A 456 -22.86 8.79 -4.55
C ILE A 456 -22.36 9.55 -5.80
N LYS A 457 -23.05 10.64 -6.15
CA LYS A 457 -22.62 11.53 -7.24
C LYS A 457 -21.44 12.37 -6.79
N THR A 458 -20.26 12.03 -7.27
CA THR A 458 -19.03 12.76 -6.97
C THR A 458 -18.72 13.75 -8.08
N VAL A 459 -18.45 15.01 -7.73
CA VAL A 459 -18.09 16.08 -8.67
C VAL A 459 -16.88 16.85 -8.18
N HIS A 460 -16.01 17.26 -9.10
CA HIS A 460 -14.89 18.17 -8.83
C HIS A 460 -15.28 19.59 -9.22
N ARG A 461 -14.96 20.56 -8.36
CA ARG A 461 -15.18 22.00 -8.59
C ARG A 461 -13.98 22.82 -8.14
N TYR A 462 -13.68 23.88 -8.90
CA TYR A 462 -12.68 24.87 -8.51
C TYR A 462 -13.30 25.94 -7.60
N ASP A 463 -12.48 26.60 -6.79
CA ASP A 463 -12.90 27.67 -5.88
C ASP A 463 -13.73 28.77 -6.54
N SER A 464 -13.52 29.04 -7.83
CA SER A 464 -14.34 29.98 -8.61
C SER A 464 -15.84 29.60 -8.67
N ASN A 465 -16.18 28.34 -8.38
CA ASN A 465 -17.57 27.88 -8.37
C ASN A 465 -18.20 27.90 -6.96
N ARG A 466 -17.52 28.45 -5.94
CA ARG A 466 -17.95 28.42 -4.53
C ARG A 466 -19.37 28.94 -4.32
N LEU A 467 -19.75 30.04 -4.96
CA LEU A 467 -21.11 30.58 -4.85
C LEU A 467 -22.18 29.62 -5.39
N LYS A 468 -21.89 28.87 -6.46
CA LYS A 468 -22.82 27.85 -6.96
C LYS A 468 -22.94 26.68 -6.00
N VAL A 469 -21.85 26.31 -5.34
CA VAL A 469 -21.84 25.26 -4.31
C VAL A 469 -22.65 25.72 -3.08
N PHE A 470 -22.52 26.96 -2.64
CA PHE A 470 -23.31 27.50 -1.53
C PHE A 470 -24.80 27.52 -1.84
N LYS A 471 -25.18 27.91 -3.07
CA LYS A 471 -26.57 27.83 -3.51
C LYS A 471 -27.08 26.38 -3.45
N PHE A 472 -26.31 25.42 -3.92
CA PHE A 472 -26.65 24.00 -3.87
C PHE A 472 -26.81 23.51 -2.41
N ILE A 473 -25.94 23.95 -1.48
CA ILE A 473 -26.07 23.66 -0.05
C ILE A 473 -27.41 24.17 0.49
N ALA A 474 -27.76 25.43 0.22
CA ALA A 474 -29.02 26.00 0.64
C ALA A 474 -30.22 25.22 0.09
N ASP A 475 -30.19 24.86 -1.19
CA ASP A 475 -31.24 24.06 -1.82
C ASP A 475 -31.41 22.67 -1.17
N GLU A 476 -30.33 22.03 -0.76
CA GLU A 476 -30.38 20.73 -0.07
C GLU A 476 -30.84 20.86 1.39
N ILE A 477 -30.43 21.92 2.09
CA ILE A 477 -30.94 22.20 3.46
C ILE A 477 -32.44 22.47 3.43
N ASN A 478 -32.94 23.24 2.45
CA ASN A 478 -34.37 23.49 2.27
C ASN A 478 -35.19 22.20 2.03
N LYS A 479 -34.54 21.12 1.54
CA LYS A 479 -35.14 19.79 1.45
C LYS A 479 -35.07 19.01 2.77
N GLY A 480 -34.62 19.63 3.86
CA GLY A 480 -34.46 19.01 5.19
C GLY A 480 -33.18 18.15 5.31
N ARG A 481 -32.17 18.31 4.45
CA ARG A 481 -30.95 17.50 4.46
C ARG A 481 -29.84 18.15 5.23
N GLN A 482 -28.89 17.34 5.69
CA GLN A 482 -27.71 17.80 6.44
C GLN A 482 -26.44 17.67 5.59
N ILE A 483 -25.48 18.57 5.89
CA ILE A 483 -24.28 18.79 5.07
C ILE A 483 -23.03 18.61 5.93
N TYR A 484 -22.07 17.84 5.44
CA TYR A 484 -20.69 17.83 5.97
C TYR A 484 -19.79 18.74 5.13
N ILE A 485 -18.97 19.56 5.77
CA ILE A 485 -17.90 20.34 5.15
C ILE A 485 -16.60 20.02 5.87
N VAL A 486 -15.64 19.43 5.16
CA VAL A 486 -14.40 18.90 5.75
C VAL A 486 -13.19 19.64 5.21
N TYR A 487 -12.36 20.13 6.13
CA TYR A 487 -11.07 20.78 5.86
C TYR A 487 -9.90 19.84 6.11
N PRO A 488 -8.82 19.91 5.33
CA PRO A 488 -7.63 19.09 5.55
C PRO A 488 -6.88 19.48 6.82
N LEU A 489 -6.19 18.52 7.45
CA LEU A 489 -5.15 18.79 8.44
C LEU A 489 -3.82 19.06 7.73
N ILE A 490 -3.11 20.11 8.10
CA ILE A 490 -1.77 20.42 7.62
C ILE A 490 -0.79 19.85 8.64
N GLN A 491 -0.03 18.82 8.28
CA GLN A 491 0.86 18.10 9.20
C GLN A 491 1.98 18.96 9.82
N GLU A 492 2.22 20.17 9.29
CA GLU A 492 3.33 21.01 9.73
C GLU A 492 3.03 21.91 10.95
N SER A 493 1.75 22.16 11.28
CA SER A 493 1.39 23.01 12.43
C SER A 493 -0.09 22.89 12.81
N GLU A 494 -0.37 22.31 13.98
CA GLU A 494 -1.74 22.27 14.55
C GLU A 494 -2.40 23.65 14.70
N ALA A 495 -1.60 24.70 14.86
CA ALA A 495 -2.07 26.07 14.96
C ALA A 495 -2.56 26.63 13.60
N MET A 496 -1.91 26.25 12.49
CA MET A 496 -2.34 26.63 11.14
C MET A 496 -3.62 25.90 10.73
N ASP A 497 -3.72 24.62 11.06
CA ASP A 497 -4.91 23.80 10.79
C ASP A 497 -6.16 24.39 11.46
N TYR A 498 -6.00 24.82 12.71
CA TYR A 498 -7.08 25.47 13.44
C TYR A 498 -7.49 26.81 12.82
N LYS A 499 -6.51 27.60 12.36
CA LYS A 499 -6.77 28.88 11.71
C LYS A 499 -7.50 28.70 10.37
N ASP A 500 -7.04 27.80 9.52
CA ASP A 500 -7.67 27.49 8.23
C ASP A 500 -9.12 27.00 8.41
N LEU A 501 -9.36 26.17 9.44
CA LEU A 501 -10.70 25.71 9.79
C LEU A 501 -11.59 26.88 10.25
N MET A 502 -11.07 27.76 11.11
CA MET A 502 -11.84 28.88 11.64
C MET A 502 -12.14 29.93 10.57
N ASP A 503 -11.18 30.25 9.71
CA ASP A 503 -11.39 31.14 8.55
C ASP A 503 -12.47 30.55 7.61
N GLY A 504 -12.43 29.24 7.39
CA GLY A 504 -13.46 28.51 6.63
C GLY A 504 -14.83 28.54 7.32
N TYR A 505 -14.87 28.29 8.63
CA TYR A 505 -16.10 28.35 9.42
C TYR A 505 -16.73 29.75 9.37
N GLU A 506 -15.93 30.81 9.53
CA GLU A 506 -16.45 32.19 9.44
C GLU A 506 -17.02 32.52 8.05
N SER A 507 -16.40 32.02 6.99
CA SER A 507 -16.90 32.15 5.61
C SER A 507 -18.27 31.50 5.45
N ILE A 508 -18.42 30.30 6.00
CA ILE A 508 -19.67 29.53 5.95
C ILE A 508 -20.73 30.22 6.80
N ALA A 509 -20.39 30.64 8.03
CA ALA A 509 -21.31 31.34 8.95
C ALA A 509 -21.83 32.66 8.38
N ARG A 510 -21.00 33.37 7.60
CA ARG A 510 -21.44 34.57 6.85
C ARG A 510 -22.45 34.26 5.75
N SER A 511 -22.29 33.10 5.10
CA SER A 511 -23.16 32.68 3.99
C SER A 511 -24.45 31.98 4.48
N PHE A 512 -24.41 31.44 5.69
CA PHE A 512 -25.51 30.72 6.35
C PHE A 512 -25.71 31.27 7.75
N PRO A 513 -26.29 32.50 7.87
CA PRO A 513 -26.41 33.18 9.16
C PRO A 513 -27.47 32.56 10.07
N MET A 514 -27.23 32.65 11.37
CA MET A 514 -28.28 32.39 12.38
C MET A 514 -29.36 33.49 12.35
N PRO A 515 -30.61 33.20 12.68
CA PRO A 515 -31.14 31.95 13.25
C PRO A 515 -31.53 30.90 12.20
N ASP A 516 -31.54 31.25 10.90
CA ASP A 516 -32.07 30.39 9.84
C ASP A 516 -31.25 29.09 9.66
N TYR A 517 -29.93 29.16 9.91
CA TYR A 517 -29.02 28.03 9.82
C TYR A 517 -28.25 27.84 11.12
N GLN A 518 -28.14 26.57 11.55
CA GLN A 518 -27.36 26.17 12.70
C GLN A 518 -26.15 25.36 12.24
N ILE A 519 -24.96 25.69 12.73
CA ILE A 519 -23.69 25.06 12.33
C ILE A 519 -23.00 24.44 13.53
N SER A 520 -22.66 23.17 13.45
CA SER A 520 -21.77 22.50 14.39
C SER A 520 -20.32 22.54 13.88
N ILE A 521 -19.38 22.67 14.80
CA ILE A 521 -17.94 22.59 14.49
C ILE A 521 -17.27 21.47 15.29
N VAL A 522 -16.45 20.64 14.62
CA VAL A 522 -15.73 19.54 15.28
C VAL A 522 -14.28 19.47 14.78
N HIS A 523 -13.32 19.56 15.69
CA HIS A 523 -11.88 19.49 15.36
C HIS A 523 -11.06 18.79 16.44
N GLY A 524 -9.78 18.47 16.10
CA GLY A 524 -8.89 17.68 16.93
C GLY A 524 -8.64 18.22 18.34
N GLN A 525 -8.57 19.54 18.50
CA GLN A 525 -8.24 20.21 19.76
C GLN A 525 -9.40 20.31 20.76
N MET A 526 -10.64 20.00 20.34
CA MET A 526 -11.80 20.04 21.25
C MET A 526 -11.68 18.94 22.31
N LYS A 527 -12.17 19.23 23.52
CA LYS A 527 -12.34 18.23 24.58
C LYS A 527 -13.33 17.15 24.13
N PRO A 528 -13.14 15.88 24.52
CA PRO A 528 -14.04 14.79 24.12
C PRO A 528 -15.52 15.10 24.36
N LYS A 529 -15.88 15.69 25.50
CA LYS A 529 -17.25 16.05 25.83
C LYS A 529 -17.86 17.06 24.87
N ASP A 530 -17.07 18.05 24.46
CA ASP A 530 -17.53 19.10 23.54
C ASP A 530 -17.72 18.52 22.12
N LYS A 531 -16.84 17.62 21.72
CA LYS A 531 -16.98 16.85 20.45
C LYS A 531 -18.27 16.02 20.46
N ASP A 532 -18.48 15.26 21.52
CA ASP A 532 -19.68 14.42 21.67
C ASP A 532 -20.95 15.27 21.63
N TYR A 533 -20.95 16.43 22.29
CA TYR A 533 -22.07 17.37 22.29
C TYR A 533 -22.40 17.91 20.88
N GLU A 534 -21.40 18.42 20.16
CA GLU A 534 -21.62 18.94 18.78
C GLU A 534 -22.04 17.85 17.80
N MET A 535 -21.48 16.65 17.96
CA MET A 535 -21.88 15.47 17.17
C MET A 535 -23.32 15.06 17.47
N GLU A 536 -23.76 15.08 18.75
CA GLU A 536 -25.12 14.72 19.16
C GLU A 536 -26.14 15.69 18.58
N ARG A 537 -25.85 17.00 18.63
CA ARG A 537 -26.70 18.05 18.01
C ARG A 537 -26.90 17.80 16.53
N PHE A 538 -25.82 17.42 15.80
CA PHE A 538 -25.91 17.12 14.38
C PHE A 538 -26.71 15.84 14.14
N VAL A 539 -26.49 14.78 14.90
CA VAL A 539 -27.25 13.51 14.80
C VAL A 539 -28.73 13.72 15.03
N LYS A 540 -29.10 14.59 16.00
CA LYS A 540 -30.51 14.95 16.30
C LYS A 540 -31.14 15.86 15.25
N GLY A 541 -30.38 16.38 14.29
CA GLY A 541 -30.87 17.32 13.28
C GLY A 541 -31.03 18.75 13.77
N GLU A 542 -30.51 19.08 14.96
CA GLU A 542 -30.53 20.43 15.51
C GLU A 542 -29.65 21.38 14.71
N THR A 543 -28.63 20.85 14.03
CA THR A 543 -27.74 21.61 13.14
C THR A 543 -27.78 21.05 11.74
N GLN A 544 -27.84 21.92 10.73
CA GLN A 544 -27.93 21.56 9.32
C GLN A 544 -26.56 21.35 8.69
N ILE A 545 -25.53 22.04 9.17
CA ILE A 545 -24.18 22.02 8.63
C ILE A 545 -23.21 21.58 9.73
N MET A 546 -22.35 20.62 9.43
CA MET A 546 -21.21 20.29 10.26
C MET A 546 -19.91 20.65 9.56
N VAL A 547 -19.16 21.55 10.15
CA VAL A 547 -17.81 21.93 9.71
C VAL A 547 -16.79 21.18 10.55
N ALA A 548 -15.88 20.45 9.92
CA ALA A 548 -14.92 19.66 10.66
C ALA A 548 -13.57 19.48 9.95
N THR A 549 -12.58 19.06 10.73
CA THR A 549 -11.35 18.48 10.19
C THR A 549 -11.52 16.98 9.94
N THR A 550 -10.46 16.28 9.54
CA THR A 550 -10.44 14.83 9.26
C THR A 550 -10.90 13.94 10.43
N VAL A 551 -11.16 14.49 11.61
CA VAL A 551 -11.66 13.76 12.79
C VAL A 551 -12.98 13.01 12.50
N ILE A 552 -13.75 13.43 11.48
CA ILE A 552 -14.98 12.73 11.03
C ILE A 552 -14.69 11.40 10.30
N GLU A 553 -13.43 11.06 10.02
CA GLU A 553 -13.09 9.77 9.39
C GLU A 553 -13.64 8.57 10.17
N VAL A 554 -13.98 8.74 11.46
CA VAL A 554 -14.34 7.63 12.33
C VAL A 554 -15.78 7.75 12.87
N GLY A 555 -16.66 6.94 12.31
CA GLY A 555 -17.67 6.24 13.08
C GLY A 555 -19.08 6.82 13.18
N VAL A 556 -19.41 8.04 12.80
CA VAL A 556 -20.78 8.55 13.02
C VAL A 556 -21.68 8.28 11.82
N ASN A 557 -22.80 7.62 12.07
CA ASN A 557 -23.84 7.37 11.09
C ASN A 557 -24.95 8.42 11.21
N VAL A 558 -25.08 9.30 10.22
CA VAL A 558 -26.17 10.27 10.12
C VAL A 558 -26.90 10.02 8.80
N PRO A 559 -28.00 9.26 8.82
CA PRO A 559 -28.72 8.88 7.58
C PRO A 559 -29.20 10.08 6.77
N ASN A 560 -29.53 11.19 7.44
CA ASN A 560 -30.01 12.41 6.81
C ASN A 560 -28.88 13.29 6.20
N ALA A 561 -27.62 13.02 6.51
CA ALA A 561 -26.48 13.72 5.89
C ALA A 561 -26.24 13.18 4.47
N SER A 562 -26.68 13.94 3.46
CA SER A 562 -26.64 13.53 2.07
C SER A 562 -25.59 14.27 1.24
N VAL A 563 -24.95 15.31 1.76
CA VAL A 563 -23.93 16.09 1.04
C VAL A 563 -22.62 16.12 1.84
N MET A 564 -21.54 15.75 1.15
CA MET A 564 -20.16 15.86 1.64
C MET A 564 -19.41 16.87 0.78
N ILE A 565 -18.87 17.91 1.38
CA ILE A 565 -17.97 18.86 0.73
C ILE A 565 -16.60 18.70 1.33
N ILE A 566 -15.60 18.50 0.47
CA ILE A 566 -14.21 18.35 0.87
C ILE A 566 -13.44 19.54 0.33
N GLU A 567 -13.03 20.43 1.22
CA GLU A 567 -12.24 21.61 0.90
C GLU A 567 -10.77 21.25 0.70
N SER A 568 -10.10 21.92 -0.27
CA SER A 568 -8.72 21.62 -0.64
C SER A 568 -8.47 20.12 -0.87
N ALA A 569 -9.36 19.49 -1.63
CA ALA A 569 -9.37 18.03 -1.84
C ALA A 569 -8.06 17.49 -2.43
N GLU A 570 -7.27 18.32 -3.11
CA GLU A 570 -5.93 17.98 -3.62
C GLU A 570 -4.93 17.62 -2.52
N ARG A 571 -5.18 18.00 -1.27
CA ARG A 571 -4.31 17.72 -0.12
C ARG A 571 -4.58 16.36 0.53
N PHE A 572 -5.71 15.74 0.21
CA PHE A 572 -6.09 14.43 0.75
C PHE A 572 -5.53 13.27 -0.06
N GLY A 573 -5.24 12.17 0.62
CA GLY A 573 -5.01 10.88 -0.04
C GLY A 573 -6.30 10.26 -0.57
N LEU A 574 -6.19 9.39 -1.60
CA LEU A 574 -7.36 8.72 -2.20
C LEU A 574 -8.17 7.92 -1.17
N SER A 575 -7.50 7.17 -0.30
CA SER A 575 -8.17 6.40 0.75
C SER A 575 -8.96 7.30 1.71
N GLN A 576 -8.43 8.49 2.07
CA GLN A 576 -9.13 9.45 2.92
C GLN A 576 -10.35 10.05 2.22
N LEU A 577 -10.20 10.48 0.94
CA LEU A 577 -11.31 10.98 0.14
C LEU A 577 -12.43 9.94 0.04
N HIS A 578 -12.08 8.67 -0.16
CA HIS A 578 -13.04 7.59 -0.24
C HIS A 578 -13.77 7.35 1.10
N GLN A 579 -13.05 7.35 2.21
CA GLN A 579 -13.64 7.22 3.55
C GLN A 579 -14.60 8.38 3.88
N LEU A 580 -14.20 9.63 3.58
CA LEU A 580 -15.05 10.80 3.75
C LEU A 580 -16.29 10.72 2.87
N ARG A 581 -16.14 10.36 1.58
CA ARG A 581 -17.29 10.13 0.70
C ARG A 581 -18.26 9.10 1.27
N GLY A 582 -17.75 8.03 1.85
CA GLY A 582 -18.55 6.96 2.46
C GLY A 582 -19.35 7.38 3.72
N ARG A 583 -19.14 8.60 4.24
CA ARG A 583 -19.94 9.13 5.37
C ARG A 583 -21.33 9.59 4.95
N VAL A 584 -21.55 9.83 3.68
CA VAL A 584 -22.87 10.08 3.08
C VAL A 584 -23.34 8.87 2.27
N GLY A 585 -24.58 8.87 1.79
CA GLY A 585 -25.13 7.76 1.01
C GLY A 585 -25.60 6.58 1.87
N ARG A 586 -26.01 6.84 3.11
CA ARG A 586 -26.55 5.83 4.03
C ARG A 586 -28.07 5.86 4.12
N GLY A 587 -28.71 6.91 3.60
CA GLY A 587 -30.15 7.02 3.46
C GLY A 587 -30.65 6.54 2.07
N ALA A 588 -31.97 6.50 1.90
CA ALA A 588 -32.60 6.12 0.63
C ALA A 588 -32.45 7.20 -0.47
N GLU A 589 -32.05 8.41 -0.11
CA GLU A 589 -31.99 9.56 -0.98
C GLU A 589 -30.66 9.66 -1.74
N GLN A 590 -30.66 10.39 -2.87
CA GLN A 590 -29.45 10.65 -3.64
C GLN A 590 -28.47 11.49 -2.81
N SER A 591 -27.23 10.99 -2.69
CA SER A 591 -26.16 11.69 -2.00
C SER A 591 -25.10 12.23 -2.95
N PHE A 592 -24.41 13.28 -2.51
CA PHE A 592 -23.44 14.03 -3.30
C PHE A 592 -22.12 14.20 -2.55
N CYS A 593 -21.01 14.12 -3.29
CA CYS A 593 -19.68 14.43 -2.79
C CYS A 593 -19.06 15.50 -3.70
N ILE A 594 -18.74 16.66 -3.16
CA ILE A 594 -18.17 17.79 -3.91
C ILE A 594 -16.72 17.98 -3.45
N LEU A 595 -15.78 17.81 -4.41
CA LEU A 595 -14.36 17.99 -4.18
C LEU A 595 -13.98 19.40 -4.62
N MET A 596 -13.67 20.28 -3.65
CA MET A 596 -13.26 21.66 -3.89
C MET A 596 -11.74 21.76 -3.98
N THR A 597 -11.22 22.48 -4.96
CA THR A 597 -9.77 22.64 -5.15
C THR A 597 -9.37 24.01 -5.67
N SER A 598 -8.10 24.35 -5.49
CA SER A 598 -7.45 25.47 -6.19
C SER A 598 -7.22 25.14 -7.69
N PHE A 599 -6.89 26.17 -8.48
CA PHE A 599 -6.60 25.98 -9.92
C PHE A 599 -5.29 25.25 -10.21
N LYS A 600 -4.31 25.33 -9.32
CA LYS A 600 -2.99 24.71 -9.52
C LYS A 600 -2.97 23.30 -8.96
N LEU A 601 -3.14 22.31 -9.82
CA LEU A 601 -3.10 20.90 -9.45
C LEU A 601 -1.85 20.24 -10.02
N SER A 602 -1.20 19.39 -9.21
CA SER A 602 -0.17 18.46 -9.69
C SER A 602 -0.81 17.36 -10.55
N ALA A 603 -0.02 16.68 -11.38
CA ALA A 603 -0.49 15.55 -12.17
C ALA A 603 -1.12 14.45 -11.29
N ASP A 604 -0.48 14.13 -10.17
CA ASP A 604 -0.97 13.12 -9.24
C ASP A 604 -2.27 13.54 -8.56
N SER A 605 -2.40 14.83 -8.17
CA SER A 605 -3.65 15.34 -7.59
C SER A 605 -4.79 15.28 -8.60
N LYS A 606 -4.51 15.61 -9.87
CA LYS A 606 -5.50 15.50 -10.94
C LYS A 606 -5.97 14.06 -11.13
N THR A 607 -5.03 13.10 -11.20
CA THR A 607 -5.35 11.67 -11.30
C THR A 607 -6.19 11.17 -10.12
N ARG A 608 -5.87 11.61 -8.88
CA ARG A 608 -6.66 11.27 -7.69
C ARG A 608 -8.11 11.77 -7.79
N LEU A 609 -8.30 13.04 -8.14
CA LEU A 609 -9.62 13.64 -8.25
C LEU A 609 -10.45 13.02 -9.39
N GLU A 610 -9.83 12.79 -10.56
CA GLU A 610 -10.47 12.12 -11.69
C GLU A 610 -10.90 10.69 -11.32
N THR A 611 -10.09 9.97 -10.55
CA THR A 611 -10.43 8.64 -10.06
C THR A 611 -11.65 8.67 -9.15
N MET A 612 -11.70 9.62 -8.20
CA MET A 612 -12.84 9.78 -7.29
C MET A 612 -14.15 10.12 -8.02
N VAL A 613 -14.07 10.86 -9.12
CA VAL A 613 -15.24 11.22 -9.94
C VAL A 613 -15.69 10.03 -10.80
N ARG A 614 -14.74 9.24 -11.32
CA ARG A 614 -14.99 8.13 -12.25
C ARG A 614 -15.63 6.93 -11.58
N THR A 615 -15.17 6.55 -10.38
CA THR A 615 -15.59 5.31 -9.73
C THR A 615 -16.03 5.49 -8.29
N ASN A 616 -17.04 4.70 -7.89
CA ASN A 616 -17.45 4.54 -6.50
C ASN A 616 -16.84 3.28 -5.85
N ASP A 617 -16.20 2.41 -6.65
CA ASP A 617 -15.59 1.18 -6.14
C ASP A 617 -14.32 1.49 -5.34
N GLY A 618 -14.35 1.14 -4.06
CA GLY A 618 -13.21 1.36 -3.16
C GLY A 618 -11.99 0.52 -3.51
N PHE A 619 -12.14 -0.64 -4.17
CA PHE A 619 -11.01 -1.47 -4.60
C PHE A 619 -10.29 -0.84 -5.79
N ASP A 620 -11.04 -0.29 -6.77
CA ASP A 620 -10.46 0.47 -7.88
C ASP A 620 -9.68 1.68 -7.37
N ILE A 621 -10.25 2.41 -6.40
CA ILE A 621 -9.61 3.57 -5.77
C ILE A 621 -8.33 3.15 -5.05
N ALA A 622 -8.35 2.05 -4.31
CA ALA A 622 -7.18 1.54 -3.62
C ALA A 622 -6.06 1.09 -4.58
N GLU A 623 -6.42 0.52 -5.73
CA GLU A 623 -5.43 0.17 -6.76
C GLU A 623 -4.75 1.40 -7.37
N VAL A 624 -5.50 2.47 -7.61
CA VAL A 624 -4.92 3.73 -8.10
C VAL A 624 -4.07 4.41 -7.02
N ASP A 625 -4.54 4.42 -5.77
CA ASP A 625 -3.76 4.96 -4.63
C ASP A 625 -2.42 4.24 -4.49
N LEU A 626 -2.43 2.91 -4.60
CA LEU A 626 -1.23 2.08 -4.59
C LEU A 626 -0.27 2.41 -5.73
N LYS A 627 -0.78 2.63 -6.94
CA LYS A 627 0.04 3.01 -8.11
C LYS A 627 0.68 4.39 -7.96
N LEU A 628 -0.02 5.35 -7.35
CA LEU A 628 0.46 6.72 -7.17
C LEU A 628 1.50 6.86 -6.05
N ARG A 629 1.28 6.18 -4.92
CA ARG A 629 2.17 6.27 -3.75
C ARG A 629 3.38 5.33 -3.84
N GLY A 630 3.24 4.23 -4.57
CA GLY A 630 4.18 3.13 -4.52
C GLY A 630 4.03 2.25 -3.27
N PRO A 631 4.71 1.09 -3.22
CA PRO A 631 4.57 0.13 -2.12
C PRO A 631 5.14 0.62 -0.79
N GLY A 632 6.10 1.56 -0.80
CA GLY A 632 6.81 2.03 0.41
C GLY A 632 5.95 2.87 1.35
N ASP A 633 5.11 3.75 0.82
CA ASP A 633 4.33 4.69 1.62
C ASP A 633 3.06 4.09 2.25
N ILE A 634 2.53 3.00 1.66
CA ILE A 634 1.33 2.33 2.19
C ILE A 634 1.66 1.47 3.42
N MET A 635 2.88 1.00 3.50
CA MET A 635 3.32 0.11 4.58
C MET A 635 3.60 0.83 5.90
N GLY A 636 3.50 2.16 5.96
CA GLY A 636 3.77 2.97 7.15
C GLY A 636 5.03 2.49 7.89
N THR A 637 5.98 3.30 8.11
CA THR A 637 7.34 3.03 8.57
C THR A 637 7.50 2.16 9.85
N GLN A 638 6.41 1.61 10.43
CA GLN A 638 6.49 0.95 11.75
C GLN A 638 5.67 -0.34 11.95
N GLN A 639 4.82 -0.81 11.02
CA GLN A 639 3.91 -1.93 11.36
C GLN A 639 4.08 -3.24 10.59
N SER A 640 4.81 -3.27 9.49
CA SER A 640 5.13 -4.53 8.80
C SER A 640 6.52 -4.44 8.23
N GLY A 641 7.34 -5.43 8.51
CA GLY A 641 8.65 -5.56 7.89
C GLY A 641 8.50 -5.46 6.39
N VAL A 642 9.01 -4.37 5.83
CA VAL A 642 9.01 -4.12 4.39
C VAL A 642 9.58 -5.36 3.72
N LEU A 643 8.82 -6.00 2.83
CA LEU A 643 9.34 -7.03 1.95
C LEU A 643 10.47 -6.39 1.16
N ASN A 644 11.70 -6.72 1.51
CA ASN A 644 12.90 -6.13 0.90
C ASN A 644 13.12 -6.80 -0.46
N LEU A 645 12.24 -6.46 -1.43
CA LEU A 645 12.28 -6.98 -2.79
C LEU A 645 13.48 -6.39 -3.52
N LYS A 646 14.22 -7.24 -4.22
CA LYS A 646 15.43 -6.86 -4.97
C LYS A 646 15.14 -6.44 -6.39
N ILE A 647 14.13 -7.06 -7.02
CA ILE A 647 13.81 -6.84 -8.44
C ILE A 647 12.32 -6.72 -8.71
N ALA A 648 11.48 -7.42 -7.95
CA ALA A 648 10.04 -7.39 -8.14
C ALA A 648 9.42 -6.16 -7.48
N ASP A 649 8.32 -5.69 -8.05
CA ASP A 649 7.46 -4.65 -7.50
C ASP A 649 6.03 -5.21 -7.36
N ILE A 650 5.54 -5.33 -6.13
CA ILE A 650 4.23 -5.94 -5.85
C ILE A 650 3.09 -5.25 -6.61
N VAL A 651 3.23 -3.96 -6.86
CA VAL A 651 2.21 -3.15 -7.54
C VAL A 651 2.26 -3.36 -9.06
N ARG A 652 3.47 -3.20 -9.62
CA ARG A 652 3.68 -3.26 -11.07
C ARG A 652 3.64 -4.69 -11.59
N ASP A 653 4.12 -5.64 -10.79
CA ASP A 653 4.25 -7.06 -11.15
C ASP A 653 3.08 -7.92 -10.60
N ASN A 654 1.90 -7.32 -10.46
CA ASN A 654 0.70 -7.96 -9.90
C ASN A 654 0.33 -9.29 -10.59
N ASP A 655 0.43 -9.35 -11.91
CA ASP A 655 0.09 -10.59 -12.66
C ASP A 655 1.14 -11.68 -12.44
N ILE A 656 2.41 -11.30 -12.30
CA ILE A 656 3.49 -12.22 -11.92
C ILE A 656 3.24 -12.76 -10.50
N LEU A 657 2.82 -11.89 -9.59
CA LEU A 657 2.48 -12.26 -8.21
C LEU A 657 1.31 -13.27 -8.14
N LYS A 658 0.23 -13.04 -8.91
CA LYS A 658 -0.89 -13.99 -9.00
C LYS A 658 -0.43 -15.36 -9.50
N THR A 659 0.39 -15.35 -10.56
CA THR A 659 0.96 -16.58 -11.14
C THR A 659 1.85 -17.29 -10.12
N ALA A 660 2.75 -16.57 -9.47
CA ALA A 660 3.65 -17.10 -8.44
C ALA A 660 2.87 -17.75 -7.27
N ARG A 661 1.79 -17.09 -6.81
CA ARG A 661 0.90 -17.63 -5.79
C ARG A 661 0.18 -18.88 -6.22
N TYR A 662 -0.33 -18.90 -7.44
CA TYR A 662 -1.00 -20.09 -8.00
C TYR A 662 -0.09 -21.31 -7.95
N TYR A 663 1.14 -21.19 -8.45
CA TYR A 663 2.10 -22.29 -8.44
C TYR A 663 2.54 -22.68 -7.01
N ALA A 664 2.72 -21.73 -6.12
CA ALA A 664 3.03 -22.02 -4.72
C ALA A 664 1.90 -22.80 -4.04
N MET A 665 0.63 -22.45 -4.32
CA MET A 665 -0.54 -23.17 -3.80
C MET A 665 -0.67 -24.56 -4.42
N LYS A 666 -0.50 -24.69 -5.75
CA LYS A 666 -0.54 -25.97 -6.47
C LYS A 666 0.47 -26.95 -5.86
N ILE A 667 1.72 -26.50 -5.73
CA ILE A 667 2.82 -27.36 -5.22
C ILE A 667 2.59 -27.76 -3.77
N LEU A 668 2.22 -26.82 -2.89
CA LEU A 668 1.96 -27.13 -1.48
C LEU A 668 0.66 -27.90 -1.27
N GLY A 669 -0.29 -27.85 -2.20
CA GLY A 669 -1.49 -28.68 -2.20
C GLY A 669 -1.16 -30.15 -2.51
N ASP A 670 -0.30 -30.38 -3.51
CA ASP A 670 0.11 -31.70 -3.96
C ASP A 670 1.20 -32.32 -3.04
N ASP A 671 2.11 -31.51 -2.52
CA ASP A 671 3.26 -31.91 -1.72
C ASP A 671 3.55 -30.88 -0.60
N PRO A 672 2.81 -30.92 0.50
CA PRO A 672 2.92 -29.94 1.60
C PRO A 672 4.30 -29.88 2.25
N SER A 673 5.06 -30.97 2.21
CA SER A 673 6.41 -31.09 2.78
C SER A 673 7.53 -30.79 1.77
N LEU A 674 7.22 -30.63 0.50
CA LEU A 674 8.17 -30.49 -0.62
C LEU A 674 9.16 -31.69 -0.71
N ALA A 675 8.75 -32.87 -0.27
CA ALA A 675 9.60 -34.05 -0.16
C ALA A 675 9.74 -34.84 -1.49
N SER A 676 8.84 -34.61 -2.43
CA SER A 676 8.88 -35.29 -3.74
C SER A 676 10.16 -34.96 -4.52
N GLU A 677 10.65 -35.89 -5.34
CA GLU A 677 11.87 -35.73 -6.15
C GLU A 677 11.84 -34.44 -6.98
N LYS A 678 10.70 -34.15 -7.62
CA LYS A 678 10.51 -32.97 -8.46
C LYS A 678 10.59 -31.65 -7.69
N ASN A 679 10.32 -31.64 -6.37
CA ASN A 679 10.32 -30.46 -5.54
C ASN A 679 11.58 -30.28 -4.68
N LYS A 680 12.53 -31.22 -4.71
CA LYS A 680 13.78 -31.14 -3.94
C LYS A 680 14.56 -29.86 -4.16
N VAL A 681 14.59 -29.37 -5.39
CA VAL A 681 15.27 -28.10 -5.73
C VAL A 681 14.58 -26.92 -5.02
N ILE A 682 13.26 -26.92 -5.00
CA ILE A 682 12.46 -25.88 -4.33
C ILE A 682 12.71 -25.96 -2.82
N LEU A 683 12.65 -27.14 -2.22
CA LEU A 683 12.93 -27.35 -0.79
C LEU A 683 14.32 -26.86 -0.41
N TYR A 684 15.33 -27.26 -1.16
CA TYR A 684 16.71 -26.82 -0.91
C TYR A 684 16.85 -25.29 -0.94
N THR A 685 16.32 -24.66 -1.98
CA THR A 685 16.37 -23.20 -2.11
C THR A 685 15.59 -22.50 -0.99
N TYR A 686 14.41 -23.01 -0.65
CA TYR A 686 13.60 -22.51 0.47
C TYR A 686 14.36 -22.57 1.80
N GLN A 687 15.04 -23.70 2.10
CA GLN A 687 15.84 -23.86 3.31
C GLN A 687 17.06 -22.92 3.34
N GLN A 688 17.70 -22.65 2.20
CA GLN A 688 18.80 -21.69 2.14
C GLN A 688 18.32 -20.25 2.39
N LEU A 689 17.19 -19.87 1.81
CA LEU A 689 16.58 -18.55 2.04
C LEU A 689 16.16 -18.39 3.51
N ALA A 690 15.67 -19.44 4.17
CA ALA A 690 15.27 -19.41 5.57
C ALA A 690 16.44 -19.25 6.56
N LYS A 691 17.67 -19.70 6.20
CA LYS A 691 18.88 -19.54 7.03
C LYS A 691 19.38 -18.10 7.09
N HIS A 692 19.15 -17.30 6.07
CA HIS A 692 19.54 -15.89 6.03
C HIS A 692 18.47 -15.05 6.74
N LYS A 693 18.58 -14.95 8.05
CA LYS A 693 17.59 -14.41 9.02
C LYS A 693 17.04 -12.99 8.78
N ASN A 694 17.55 -12.22 7.84
CA ASN A 694 17.23 -10.80 7.73
C ASN A 694 15.96 -10.42 6.94
N ILE A 695 15.31 -11.37 6.27
CA ILE A 695 14.12 -11.06 5.45
C ILE A 695 12.81 -11.44 6.18
N TRP A 696 12.86 -12.28 7.21
CA TRP A 696 11.71 -13.05 7.64
C TRP A 696 11.26 -12.86 9.10
N ASN A 697 12.01 -12.09 9.91
CA ASN A 697 11.66 -11.87 11.32
C ASN A 697 10.57 -10.81 11.53
N TYR A 698 10.03 -10.22 10.47
CA TYR A 698 9.06 -9.12 10.56
C TYR A 698 7.67 -9.44 10.02
N ILE A 699 7.43 -10.70 9.62
CA ILE A 699 6.08 -11.19 9.28
C ILE A 699 5.64 -12.14 10.39
N SER A 700 5.35 -11.60 11.55
CA SER A 700 4.73 -12.33 12.66
C SER A 700 3.49 -11.60 13.12
#